data_5c4750570fe11092abfd49073a813026
#
_entry.id   5c4750570fe11092abfd49073a813026
#
_cell.length_a   1.000
_cell.length_b   1.000
_cell.length_c   1.000
_cell.angle_alpha   90.00
_cell.angle_beta   90.00
_cell.angle_gamma   90.00
#
_symmetry.space_group_name_H-M   'P 1'
#
loop_
_entity.id
_entity.type
_entity.pdbx_description
1 polymer ?
#
loop_
_entity_poly.entity_id
_entity_poly.type
_entity_poly.pdbx_seq_one_letter_code
_entity_poly.pdbx_strand_id
1 'polypeptide(L)'
;PVSFSVQWLNMTRIELMKKDVNTQNPLSGAVYGIYTDKKCENLLMTMSATGTDGKAVSDYFDSALKTVYVKEITAPTGYKLNTEVYKVAVTAGKTMTVTATDERVTGKVKIAKIDKETLAFKAQGDSVLRGAVYGLYAKEDIVHPDGTTGVLYKQDSLIAQGVIGDDGTLEFSELYLGEMYVKEITPPEGYTLDTTKYEVSVTYEGQDVAEVTRDLTVKEQVKKQAFQLIKISEDGEQTETDLVAGAGFKVYLISDLTQVKNGKLKPANGESYTASDFKNYDFSKEQVAVTYENGTAVLVPELITDTKGYAVSPELPYGSYVVVESTTPENLKTIDPFVVNVENDSREPMQWRVFDDRPFEFLLKIVKKDAQTGNTVLKAGASYKIYDVTNKKYVEQVVQYPKKEKISVFETNEEGYLITPQELKCSTYRIEEVKAPEGFVRQGSEESLYDGTTIISPLEQTTKGTYKENPQSGIVITVSSNTAHQIDPDTGAAIVEVEQKNDEQVGSLLLTKKGEQLTEVTGDSVLAKVKALVSKVRNAVSGKEETGIYKGFKYEETGVEGAEFEIYAKDTIYSPDGAKDEAGNPVVRYEKDDLVAKLTTDENGTAVINNLPLGTYYLKEVVAGENFVLNTEQKEFTLTAEDDTQAVVYEGVTYKNERQKVSVSVEKKDSVTGEKLEGVIFGLYAAEDILSNQGEVLVEKDTLLEKKATDAKGTLTFDSDLPHGKYYVKEEVRKAGYLPNEEVWNVDATYENQNLAKIELNKEVENQPTETRITKTDATTGNELEGAKLQVIDKDGTVVEEWISTKEEHVIYGLPEGSYTLHEELAPYEDGYVSASDVMFEVKEDGSVTKVEMKDEYSKVEISKTDLTTGKELEGAKLQIICKDGTVLEEWITDGKPHSVAKLPVNEELTLREITAPDGYEIAEDVTFTLKDTMEVQKVEMKDART
;
A
#
# COMPACT_ATOMS: atom_id res chain seq x y z
N PRO A 1 -79.48 -7.55 8.16
CA PRO A 1 -78.12 -7.97 7.85
C PRO A 1 -77.55 -6.98 6.87
N VAL A 2 -76.55 -6.28 7.34
CA VAL A 2 -75.77 -5.37 6.46
C VAL A 2 -74.71 -6.25 5.84
N SER A 3 -74.82 -6.52 4.53
CA SER A 3 -73.77 -7.18 3.79
C SER A 3 -72.73 -6.16 3.37
N PHE A 4 -71.56 -6.31 3.88
CA PHE A 4 -70.38 -5.57 3.40
C PHE A 4 -69.78 -6.35 2.24
N SER A 5 -69.85 -5.80 1.06
CA SER A 5 -68.99 -6.28 -0.03
C SER A 5 -67.63 -5.55 0.07
N VAL A 6 -66.65 -6.29 0.43
CA VAL A 6 -65.27 -5.77 0.36
C VAL A 6 -64.85 -5.83 -1.09
N GLN A 7 -64.78 -4.67 -1.76
CA GLN A 7 -64.21 -4.59 -3.10
C GLN A 7 -62.69 -4.55 -3.02
N TRP A 8 -62.07 -5.64 -3.39
CA TRP A 8 -60.61 -5.74 -3.57
C TRP A 8 -60.14 -5.03 -4.86
N LEU A 9 -60.86 -4.02 -5.33
CA LEU A 9 -60.67 -3.35 -6.64
C LEU A 9 -59.31 -2.63 -6.75
N ASN A 10 -58.68 -2.32 -5.66
CA ASN A 10 -57.39 -1.62 -5.62
C ASN A 10 -56.23 -2.52 -5.25
N MET A 11 -56.44 -3.78 -5.04
CA MET A 11 -55.40 -4.73 -4.70
C MET A 11 -54.86 -5.44 -5.95
N THR A 12 -53.60 -5.70 -5.92
CA THR A 12 -52.89 -6.44 -6.93
C THR A 12 -51.86 -7.37 -6.29
N ARG A 13 -51.33 -8.27 -7.04
CA ARG A 13 -50.26 -9.17 -6.61
C ARG A 13 -49.37 -9.51 -7.78
N ILE A 14 -48.22 -10.03 -7.52
CA ILE A 14 -47.26 -10.50 -8.51
C ILE A 14 -47.20 -12.02 -8.44
N GLU A 15 -47.25 -12.64 -9.60
CA GLU A 15 -46.88 -14.03 -9.84
C GLU A 15 -45.50 -13.99 -10.53
N LEU A 16 -44.52 -14.60 -9.90
CA LEU A 16 -43.20 -14.78 -10.42
C LEU A 16 -43.03 -16.21 -10.92
N MET A 17 -42.47 -16.35 -12.08
CA MET A 17 -42.01 -17.62 -12.65
C MET A 17 -40.48 -17.62 -12.72
N LYS A 18 -39.87 -18.50 -11.98
CA LYS A 18 -38.43 -18.68 -11.94
C LYS A 18 -38.00 -19.87 -12.77
N LYS A 19 -37.01 -19.68 -13.61
CA LYS A 19 -36.54 -20.71 -14.55
C LYS A 19 -35.00 -20.75 -14.61
N ASP A 20 -34.49 -21.91 -14.93
CA ASP A 20 -33.10 -22.05 -15.38
C ASP A 20 -32.90 -21.36 -16.74
N VAL A 21 -31.86 -20.61 -16.91
CA VAL A 21 -31.60 -19.84 -18.14
C VAL A 21 -31.39 -20.73 -19.35
N ASN A 22 -30.83 -21.93 -19.18
CA ASN A 22 -30.48 -22.83 -20.26
C ASN A 22 -31.56 -23.88 -20.53
N THR A 23 -31.99 -24.59 -19.48
CA THR A 23 -33.00 -25.67 -19.62
C THR A 23 -34.44 -25.13 -19.72
N GLN A 24 -34.66 -23.89 -19.29
CA GLN A 24 -35.99 -23.28 -19.17
C GLN A 24 -36.90 -24.02 -18.16
N ASN A 25 -36.38 -24.97 -17.40
CA ASN A 25 -37.10 -25.68 -16.35
C ASN A 25 -37.40 -24.75 -15.16
N PRO A 26 -38.51 -24.99 -14.47
CA PRO A 26 -38.85 -24.21 -13.28
C PRO A 26 -37.85 -24.43 -12.15
N LEU A 27 -37.52 -23.38 -11.40
CA LEU A 27 -36.60 -23.43 -10.26
C LEU A 27 -37.34 -23.15 -8.97
N SER A 28 -37.19 -24.10 -8.00
CA SER A 28 -37.72 -23.94 -6.66
C SER A 28 -36.71 -23.35 -5.70
N GLY A 29 -37.22 -22.63 -4.68
CA GLY A 29 -36.41 -22.11 -3.59
C GLY A 29 -35.90 -20.66 -3.79
N ALA A 30 -36.16 -20.01 -4.93
CA ALA A 30 -35.87 -18.61 -5.10
C ALA A 30 -36.76 -17.72 -4.26
N VAL A 31 -36.19 -16.75 -3.58
CA VAL A 31 -36.94 -15.74 -2.80
C VAL A 31 -36.75 -14.37 -3.40
N TYR A 32 -37.87 -13.68 -3.63
CA TYR A 32 -37.86 -12.34 -4.22
C TYR A 32 -38.43 -11.30 -3.26
N GLY A 33 -37.85 -10.14 -3.27
CA GLY A 33 -38.38 -8.94 -2.63
C GLY A 33 -39.09 -8.07 -3.63
N ILE A 34 -40.22 -7.50 -3.21
CA ILE A 34 -40.93 -6.46 -3.93
C ILE A 34 -40.63 -5.14 -3.25
N TYR A 35 -40.16 -4.17 -4.04
CA TYR A 35 -39.67 -2.88 -3.55
C TYR A 35 -40.44 -1.73 -4.16
N THR A 36 -40.53 -0.65 -3.43
CA THR A 36 -41.22 0.56 -3.91
C THR A 36 -40.34 1.49 -4.71
N ASP A 37 -39.04 1.26 -4.72
CA ASP A 37 -38.05 2.09 -5.42
C ASP A 37 -37.11 1.26 -6.30
N LYS A 38 -36.58 1.91 -7.36
CA LYS A 38 -35.71 1.27 -8.35
C LYS A 38 -34.37 0.76 -7.80
N LYS A 39 -33.90 1.33 -6.70
CA LYS A 39 -32.64 0.90 -6.06
C LYS A 39 -32.84 -0.32 -5.18
N CYS A 40 -34.08 -0.71 -4.92
CA CYS A 40 -34.46 -1.79 -4.04
C CYS A 40 -33.96 -1.57 -2.58
N GLU A 41 -34.06 -0.33 -2.09
CA GLU A 41 -33.72 0.04 -0.72
C GLU A 41 -34.94 -0.06 0.21
N ASN A 42 -36.16 0.16 -0.33
CA ASN A 42 -37.41 0.14 0.42
C ASN A 42 -38.23 -1.10 0.10
N LEU A 43 -38.00 -2.14 0.90
CA LEU A 43 -38.71 -3.41 0.77
C LEU A 43 -40.18 -3.22 1.13
N LEU A 44 -41.09 -3.56 0.21
CA LEU A 44 -42.55 -3.61 0.46
C LEU A 44 -42.95 -4.94 1.14
N MET A 45 -42.48 -6.05 0.56
CA MET A 45 -42.71 -7.40 1.09
C MET A 45 -41.75 -8.40 0.47
N THR A 46 -41.58 -9.54 1.10
CA THR A 46 -40.88 -10.69 0.59
C THR A 46 -41.89 -11.72 0.09
N MET A 47 -41.67 -12.26 -1.08
CA MET A 47 -42.48 -13.36 -1.62
C MET A 47 -42.05 -14.67 -0.95
N SER A 48 -42.96 -15.62 -0.88
CA SER A 48 -42.60 -17.00 -0.51
C SER A 48 -41.58 -17.56 -1.52
N ALA A 49 -40.77 -18.53 -1.07
CA ALA A 49 -39.87 -19.22 -2.00
C ALA A 49 -40.66 -19.86 -3.15
N THR A 50 -40.08 -19.85 -4.35
CA THR A 50 -40.71 -20.51 -5.51
C THR A 50 -40.90 -22.00 -5.26
N GLY A 51 -42.06 -22.51 -5.63
CA GLY A 51 -42.39 -23.93 -5.54
C GLY A 51 -41.67 -24.78 -6.61
N THR A 52 -41.96 -26.08 -6.62
CA THR A 52 -41.39 -27.02 -7.63
C THR A 52 -41.86 -26.72 -9.06
N ASP A 53 -42.94 -25.94 -9.22
CA ASP A 53 -43.41 -25.41 -10.48
C ASP A 53 -42.71 -24.08 -10.87
N GLY A 54 -41.73 -23.63 -10.10
CA GLY A 54 -40.98 -22.40 -10.30
C GLY A 54 -41.77 -21.14 -9.95
N LYS A 55 -42.99 -21.28 -9.39
CA LYS A 55 -43.85 -20.14 -9.12
C LYS A 55 -43.75 -19.66 -7.67
N ALA A 56 -43.84 -18.36 -7.52
CA ALA A 56 -44.16 -17.71 -6.27
C ALA A 56 -45.20 -16.64 -6.51
N VAL A 57 -46.09 -16.49 -5.55
CA VAL A 57 -47.14 -15.46 -5.64
C VAL A 57 -47.03 -14.60 -4.38
N SER A 58 -46.99 -13.31 -4.60
CA SER A 58 -46.98 -12.35 -3.48
C SER A 58 -48.32 -12.29 -2.77
N ASP A 59 -48.30 -11.80 -1.56
CA ASP A 59 -49.50 -11.26 -0.96
C ASP A 59 -50.04 -10.08 -1.78
N TYR A 60 -51.28 -9.74 -1.51
CA TYR A 60 -51.91 -8.62 -2.15
C TYR A 60 -51.36 -7.30 -1.59
N PHE A 61 -51.09 -6.35 -2.46
CA PHE A 61 -50.68 -5.00 -2.12
C PHE A 61 -51.45 -3.94 -2.90
N ASP A 62 -51.36 -2.68 -2.48
CA ASP A 62 -52.12 -1.58 -3.06
C ASP A 62 -51.62 -1.22 -4.46
N SER A 63 -52.51 -1.27 -5.43
CA SER A 63 -52.24 -0.87 -6.85
C SER A 63 -51.96 0.64 -7.00
N ALA A 64 -52.21 1.46 -5.99
CA ALA A 64 -51.87 2.88 -5.98
C ALA A 64 -50.35 3.15 -6.17
N LEU A 65 -49.52 2.17 -5.87
CA LEU A 65 -48.08 2.22 -6.09
C LEU A 65 -47.70 2.37 -7.57
N LYS A 66 -48.58 2.04 -8.51
CA LYS A 66 -48.43 2.08 -9.98
C LYS A 66 -47.19 1.33 -10.54
N THR A 67 -46.11 1.34 -9.87
CA THR A 67 -44.90 0.61 -10.25
C THR A 67 -44.23 0.07 -9.01
N VAL A 68 -43.86 -1.19 -9.06
CA VAL A 68 -42.96 -1.83 -8.07
C VAL A 68 -41.79 -2.46 -8.78
N TYR A 69 -40.78 -2.80 -7.99
CA TYR A 69 -39.55 -3.41 -8.47
C TYR A 69 -39.37 -4.75 -7.77
N VAL A 70 -39.10 -5.77 -8.56
CA VAL A 70 -38.93 -7.13 -8.05
C VAL A 70 -37.48 -7.51 -8.23
N LYS A 71 -36.83 -7.94 -7.15
CA LYS A 71 -35.44 -8.33 -7.15
C LYS A 71 -35.27 -9.61 -6.35
N GLU A 72 -34.37 -10.45 -6.81
CA GLU A 72 -34.04 -11.66 -6.08
C GLU A 72 -33.26 -11.34 -4.80
N ILE A 73 -33.62 -12.02 -3.71
CA ILE A 73 -32.95 -11.96 -2.40
C ILE A 73 -32.15 -13.25 -2.18
N THR A 74 -32.74 -14.36 -2.55
CA THR A 74 -32.11 -15.67 -2.40
C THR A 74 -32.31 -16.46 -3.70
N ALA A 75 -31.22 -16.88 -4.28
CA ALA A 75 -31.25 -17.78 -5.44
C ALA A 75 -31.54 -19.22 -5.02
N PRO A 76 -32.07 -20.06 -5.92
CA PRO A 76 -32.15 -21.50 -5.70
C PRO A 76 -30.77 -22.10 -5.41
N THR A 77 -30.72 -23.17 -4.63
CA THR A 77 -29.45 -23.88 -4.37
C THR A 77 -28.82 -24.35 -5.68
N GLY A 78 -27.54 -24.05 -5.86
CA GLY A 78 -26.82 -24.37 -7.09
C GLY A 78 -26.85 -23.28 -8.16
N TYR A 79 -27.49 -22.16 -7.88
CA TYR A 79 -27.59 -21.00 -8.78
C TYR A 79 -26.93 -19.75 -8.18
N LYS A 80 -26.56 -18.84 -9.10
CA LYS A 80 -26.06 -17.50 -8.77
C LYS A 80 -27.23 -16.58 -8.48
N LEU A 81 -27.01 -15.64 -7.54
CA LEU A 81 -28.00 -14.60 -7.29
C LEU A 81 -28.19 -13.72 -8.53
N ASN A 82 -29.40 -13.64 -9.02
CA ASN A 82 -29.75 -12.71 -10.10
C ASN A 82 -29.93 -11.28 -9.56
N THR A 83 -29.04 -10.40 -9.97
CA THR A 83 -29.08 -8.99 -9.53
C THR A 83 -30.03 -8.12 -10.34
N GLU A 84 -30.70 -8.66 -11.33
CA GLU A 84 -31.64 -7.94 -12.18
C GLU A 84 -32.83 -7.41 -11.39
N VAL A 85 -33.24 -6.19 -11.69
CA VAL A 85 -34.37 -5.53 -11.07
C VAL A 85 -35.50 -5.41 -12.09
N TYR A 86 -36.55 -6.19 -11.90
CA TYR A 86 -37.71 -6.22 -12.77
C TYR A 86 -38.66 -5.09 -12.40
N LYS A 87 -38.85 -4.15 -13.32
CA LYS A 87 -39.82 -3.06 -13.17
C LYS A 87 -41.21 -3.56 -13.57
N VAL A 88 -42.15 -3.59 -12.64
CA VAL A 88 -43.50 -4.08 -12.84
C VAL A 88 -44.50 -2.93 -12.75
N ALA A 89 -45.19 -2.68 -13.86
CA ALA A 89 -46.31 -1.75 -13.86
C ALA A 89 -47.53 -2.42 -13.24
N VAL A 90 -48.06 -1.80 -12.22
CA VAL A 90 -49.17 -2.35 -11.42
C VAL A 90 -50.52 -1.98 -12.01
N THR A 91 -51.41 -2.96 -12.12
CA THR A 91 -52.80 -2.76 -12.58
C THR A 91 -53.74 -3.30 -11.52
N ALA A 92 -54.68 -2.49 -11.11
CA ALA A 92 -55.69 -2.87 -10.11
C ALA A 92 -56.50 -4.13 -10.50
N GLY A 93 -56.69 -5.03 -9.53
CA GLY A 93 -57.48 -6.24 -9.75
C GLY A 93 -56.80 -7.31 -10.61
N LYS A 94 -55.55 -7.09 -11.09
CA LYS A 94 -54.84 -8.07 -11.90
C LYS A 94 -53.67 -8.67 -11.16
N THR A 95 -53.32 -9.90 -11.48
CA THR A 95 -52.04 -10.50 -11.12
C THR A 95 -51.03 -10.12 -12.20
N MET A 96 -49.94 -9.47 -11.83
CA MET A 96 -48.81 -9.15 -12.71
C MET A 96 -47.88 -10.34 -12.79
N THR A 97 -47.33 -10.61 -13.94
CA THR A 97 -46.41 -11.73 -14.10
C THR A 97 -44.99 -11.23 -14.34
N VAL A 98 -44.06 -11.86 -13.67
CA VAL A 98 -42.61 -11.66 -13.85
C VAL A 98 -42.00 -13.01 -14.17
N THR A 99 -41.19 -13.06 -15.20
CA THR A 99 -40.36 -14.25 -15.48
C THR A 99 -38.93 -13.89 -15.27
N ALA A 100 -38.25 -14.62 -14.41
CA ALA A 100 -36.87 -14.44 -14.08
C ALA A 100 -36.09 -15.74 -14.33
N THR A 101 -34.84 -15.61 -14.71
CA THR A 101 -33.99 -16.77 -14.97
C THR A 101 -32.74 -16.67 -14.12
N ASP A 102 -32.16 -17.80 -13.74
CA ASP A 102 -30.86 -17.84 -13.14
C ASP A 102 -29.88 -18.68 -13.92
N GLU A 103 -28.65 -18.30 -13.78
CA GLU A 103 -27.51 -19.09 -14.22
C GLU A 103 -27.04 -20.00 -13.09
N ARG A 104 -26.72 -21.25 -13.44
CA ARG A 104 -26.12 -22.15 -12.45
C ARG A 104 -24.76 -21.66 -11.98
N VAL A 105 -24.38 -22.00 -10.77
CA VAL A 105 -22.99 -21.93 -10.31
C VAL A 105 -22.18 -22.98 -11.07
N THR A 106 -21.05 -22.59 -11.58
CA THR A 106 -20.18 -23.52 -12.30
C THR A 106 -19.04 -24.00 -11.39
N GLY A 107 -18.46 -25.10 -11.79
CA GLY A 107 -17.27 -25.62 -11.16
C GLY A 107 -16.05 -25.52 -12.06
N LYS A 108 -14.90 -25.48 -11.46
CA LYS A 108 -13.62 -25.48 -12.13
C LYS A 108 -12.63 -26.38 -11.37
N VAL A 109 -11.94 -27.24 -12.06
CA VAL A 109 -10.86 -28.05 -11.49
C VAL A 109 -9.58 -27.71 -12.23
N LYS A 110 -8.60 -27.23 -11.48
CA LYS A 110 -7.25 -26.95 -12.00
C LYS A 110 -6.31 -28.03 -11.51
N ILE A 111 -5.63 -28.63 -12.43
CA ILE A 111 -4.65 -29.68 -12.15
C ILE A 111 -3.27 -29.09 -12.39
N ALA A 112 -2.41 -29.16 -11.40
CA ALA A 112 -0.99 -28.89 -11.53
C ALA A 112 -0.23 -30.22 -11.44
N LYS A 113 0.53 -30.53 -12.48
CA LYS A 113 1.34 -31.74 -12.54
C LYS A 113 2.74 -31.46 -12.07
N ILE A 114 3.26 -32.33 -11.21
CA ILE A 114 4.64 -32.26 -10.76
C ILE A 114 5.30 -33.65 -10.82
N ASP A 115 6.58 -33.66 -10.99
CA ASP A 115 7.40 -34.87 -10.76
C ASP A 115 7.49 -35.12 -9.25
N LYS A 116 7.39 -36.39 -8.88
CA LYS A 116 7.34 -36.86 -7.48
C LYS A 116 8.61 -36.61 -6.70
N GLU A 117 9.75 -36.56 -7.38
CA GLU A 117 11.06 -36.44 -6.78
C GLU A 117 11.60 -34.99 -6.89
N THR A 118 11.35 -34.29 -8.00
CA THR A 118 11.71 -32.87 -8.13
C THR A 118 10.77 -31.97 -7.35
N LEU A 119 9.58 -32.45 -7.01
CA LEU A 119 8.49 -31.69 -6.36
C LEU A 119 8.06 -30.45 -7.14
N ALA A 120 8.27 -30.45 -8.45
CA ALA A 120 8.00 -29.33 -9.36
C ALA A 120 7.57 -29.85 -10.74
N PHE A 121 7.07 -28.96 -11.59
CA PHE A 121 6.90 -29.27 -13.02
C PHE A 121 8.27 -29.22 -13.72
N LYS A 122 9.10 -30.16 -13.36
CA LYS A 122 10.45 -30.31 -13.87
C LYS A 122 10.72 -31.79 -14.10
N ALA A 123 10.85 -32.17 -15.35
CA ALA A 123 11.16 -33.55 -15.76
C ALA A 123 12.62 -33.91 -15.39
N GLN A 124 12.89 -35.20 -15.29
CA GLN A 124 14.21 -35.74 -15.01
C GLN A 124 14.75 -36.50 -16.24
N GLY A 125 16.04 -36.40 -16.50
CA GLY A 125 16.65 -37.04 -17.68
C GLY A 125 16.01 -36.52 -18.98
N ASP A 126 15.73 -37.45 -19.89
CA ASP A 126 15.06 -37.16 -21.18
C ASP A 126 13.53 -37.33 -21.12
N SER A 127 12.97 -37.52 -19.91
CA SER A 127 11.54 -37.67 -19.76
C SER A 127 10.79 -36.34 -19.96
N VAL A 128 9.49 -36.40 -20.20
CA VAL A 128 8.66 -35.24 -20.47
C VAL A 128 7.41 -35.25 -19.60
N LEU A 129 7.12 -34.21 -18.86
CA LEU A 129 5.90 -34.10 -18.01
C LEU A 129 4.66 -33.57 -18.73
N ARG A 130 4.85 -32.83 -19.82
CA ARG A 130 3.75 -32.39 -20.67
C ARG A 130 3.16 -33.53 -21.48
N GLY A 131 1.93 -33.37 -21.92
CA GLY A 131 1.30 -34.38 -22.76
C GLY A 131 0.65 -35.55 -22.01
N ALA A 132 0.74 -35.61 -20.69
CA ALA A 132 -0.05 -36.55 -19.90
C ALA A 132 -1.56 -36.30 -20.09
N VAL A 133 -2.32 -37.32 -20.26
CA VAL A 133 -3.77 -37.25 -20.46
C VAL A 133 -4.48 -37.58 -19.16
N TYR A 134 -5.32 -36.66 -18.68
CA TYR A 134 -6.16 -36.86 -17.51
C TYR A 134 -7.64 -36.87 -17.88
N GLY A 135 -8.39 -37.74 -17.23
CA GLY A 135 -9.83 -37.76 -17.28
C GLY A 135 -10.43 -37.27 -15.95
N LEU A 136 -11.46 -36.45 -16.03
CA LEU A 136 -12.30 -36.10 -14.91
C LEU A 136 -13.55 -37.00 -14.96
N TYR A 137 -13.83 -37.69 -13.87
CA TYR A 137 -14.92 -38.68 -13.77
C TYR A 137 -15.89 -38.30 -12.65
N ALA A 138 -17.13 -38.64 -12.78
CA ALA A 138 -18.11 -38.52 -11.72
C ALA A 138 -17.84 -39.59 -10.64
N LYS A 139 -17.61 -39.16 -9.37
CA LYS A 139 -17.48 -40.09 -8.23
C LYS A 139 -18.83 -40.62 -7.79
N GLU A 140 -19.85 -39.83 -7.95
CA GLU A 140 -21.27 -40.13 -7.70
C GLU A 140 -22.10 -39.59 -8.87
N ASP A 141 -23.39 -39.94 -8.92
CA ASP A 141 -24.29 -39.39 -9.95
C ASP A 141 -24.35 -37.85 -9.83
N ILE A 142 -23.93 -37.13 -10.85
CA ILE A 142 -24.03 -35.67 -10.90
C ILE A 142 -25.37 -35.29 -11.53
N VAL A 143 -26.14 -34.52 -10.78
CA VAL A 143 -27.49 -34.15 -11.18
C VAL A 143 -27.55 -32.64 -11.54
N HIS A 144 -28.44 -32.30 -12.44
CA HIS A 144 -28.68 -30.92 -12.77
C HIS A 144 -29.33 -30.18 -11.60
N PRO A 145 -28.88 -28.97 -11.22
CA PRO A 145 -29.41 -28.26 -10.05
C PRO A 145 -30.88 -27.80 -10.21
N ASP A 146 -31.46 -27.85 -11.42
CA ASP A 146 -32.88 -27.48 -11.63
C ASP A 146 -33.88 -28.49 -11.03
N GLY A 147 -33.40 -29.64 -10.54
CA GLY A 147 -34.23 -30.66 -9.93
C GLY A 147 -35.16 -31.43 -10.89
N THR A 148 -35.14 -31.13 -12.19
CA THR A 148 -36.05 -31.68 -13.20
C THR A 148 -35.29 -32.43 -14.30
N THR A 149 -34.19 -31.93 -14.75
CA THR A 149 -33.36 -32.53 -15.81
C THR A 149 -32.79 -33.90 -15.41
N GLY A 150 -32.55 -34.10 -14.12
CA GLY A 150 -32.07 -35.37 -13.55
C GLY A 150 -30.54 -35.56 -13.68
N VAL A 151 -30.16 -36.83 -13.81
CA VAL A 151 -28.72 -37.20 -13.80
C VAL A 151 -28.06 -36.85 -15.13
N LEU A 152 -27.01 -36.05 -15.04
CA LEU A 152 -26.19 -35.64 -16.19
C LEU A 152 -25.03 -36.61 -16.43
N TYR A 153 -24.37 -36.99 -15.36
CA TYR A 153 -23.26 -37.93 -15.40
C TYR A 153 -23.49 -39.02 -14.36
N LYS A 154 -23.46 -40.27 -14.82
CA LYS A 154 -23.54 -41.42 -13.93
C LYS A 154 -22.21 -41.65 -13.21
N GLN A 155 -22.27 -42.25 -12.04
CA GLN A 155 -21.09 -42.67 -11.30
C GLN A 155 -20.07 -43.36 -12.22
N ASP A 156 -18.82 -43.09 -12.08
CA ASP A 156 -17.66 -43.57 -12.87
C ASP A 156 -17.70 -43.21 -14.37
N SER A 157 -18.63 -42.36 -14.83
CA SER A 157 -18.62 -41.87 -16.21
C SER A 157 -17.63 -40.75 -16.39
N LEU A 158 -17.01 -40.67 -17.57
CA LEU A 158 -16.12 -39.60 -17.95
C LEU A 158 -16.93 -38.30 -18.17
N ILE A 159 -16.54 -37.24 -17.46
CA ILE A 159 -17.11 -35.88 -17.61
C ILE A 159 -16.36 -35.10 -18.68
N ALA A 160 -15.04 -35.13 -18.58
CA ALA A 160 -14.13 -34.41 -19.48
C ALA A 160 -12.76 -35.08 -19.49
N GLN A 161 -12.01 -34.87 -20.55
CA GLN A 161 -10.61 -35.26 -20.60
C GLN A 161 -9.78 -34.12 -21.18
N GLY A 162 -8.52 -34.06 -20.80
CA GLY A 162 -7.60 -33.03 -21.26
C GLY A 162 -6.15 -33.46 -21.16
N VAL A 163 -5.30 -32.63 -21.68
CA VAL A 163 -3.86 -32.87 -21.78
C VAL A 163 -3.13 -31.82 -20.99
N ILE A 164 -2.16 -32.22 -20.17
CA ILE A 164 -1.26 -31.31 -19.46
C ILE A 164 -0.46 -30.51 -20.49
N GLY A 165 -0.56 -29.19 -20.37
CA GLY A 165 0.10 -28.23 -21.24
C GLY A 165 1.59 -28.02 -20.92
N ASP A 166 2.21 -27.13 -21.69
CA ASP A 166 3.63 -26.76 -21.53
C ASP A 166 3.92 -26.04 -20.22
N ASP A 167 2.91 -25.46 -19.57
CA ASP A 167 2.98 -24.83 -18.27
C ASP A 167 2.77 -25.79 -17.09
N GLY A 168 2.58 -27.07 -17.35
CA GLY A 168 2.32 -28.09 -16.35
C GLY A 168 0.91 -28.12 -15.80
N THR A 169 -0.02 -27.41 -16.43
CA THR A 169 -1.38 -27.31 -15.94
C THR A 169 -2.42 -27.86 -16.93
N LEU A 170 -3.56 -28.20 -16.38
CA LEU A 170 -4.77 -28.55 -17.11
C LEU A 170 -5.97 -27.98 -16.35
N GLU A 171 -6.88 -27.39 -17.04
CA GLU A 171 -8.09 -26.84 -16.44
C GLU A 171 -9.34 -27.49 -17.05
N PHE A 172 -10.24 -27.94 -16.20
CA PHE A 172 -11.60 -28.30 -16.56
C PHE A 172 -12.52 -27.21 -16.01
N SER A 173 -13.18 -26.49 -16.87
CA SER A 173 -14.07 -25.36 -16.54
C SER A 173 -15.53 -25.67 -16.90
N GLU A 174 -16.43 -24.77 -16.52
CA GLU A 174 -17.86 -24.89 -16.79
C GLU A 174 -18.52 -26.18 -16.24
N LEU A 175 -17.90 -26.81 -15.24
CA LEU A 175 -18.38 -28.07 -14.67
C LEU A 175 -19.72 -27.86 -13.94
N TYR A 176 -20.51 -28.93 -13.86
CA TYR A 176 -21.58 -29.04 -12.88
C TYR A 176 -21.01 -29.33 -11.50
N LEU A 177 -21.69 -28.89 -10.45
CA LEU A 177 -21.31 -29.19 -9.09
C LEU A 177 -21.53 -30.66 -8.76
N GLY A 178 -20.62 -31.28 -7.99
CA GLY A 178 -20.72 -32.67 -7.57
C GLY A 178 -19.39 -33.24 -7.09
N GLU A 179 -19.46 -34.48 -6.67
CA GLU A 179 -18.28 -35.27 -6.27
C GLU A 179 -17.64 -35.90 -7.51
N MET A 180 -16.37 -35.67 -7.70
CA MET A 180 -15.63 -36.11 -8.88
C MET A 180 -14.31 -36.74 -8.48
N TYR A 181 -13.63 -37.35 -9.42
CA TYR A 181 -12.24 -37.73 -9.28
C TYR A 181 -11.48 -37.55 -10.61
N VAL A 182 -10.22 -37.20 -10.47
CA VAL A 182 -9.27 -37.14 -11.59
C VAL A 182 -8.45 -38.40 -11.62
N LYS A 183 -8.22 -38.95 -12.81
CA LYS A 183 -7.37 -40.15 -13.03
C LYS A 183 -6.57 -39.95 -14.29
N GLU A 184 -5.31 -40.38 -14.24
CA GLU A 184 -4.48 -40.42 -15.44
C GLU A 184 -4.95 -41.52 -16.40
N ILE A 185 -5.03 -41.16 -17.66
CA ILE A 185 -5.38 -42.09 -18.76
C ILE A 185 -4.12 -42.58 -19.50
N THR A 186 -3.23 -41.61 -19.77
CA THR A 186 -1.98 -41.89 -20.49
C THR A 186 -0.83 -41.14 -19.82
N PRO A 187 0.20 -41.81 -19.35
CA PRO A 187 1.36 -41.13 -18.77
C PRO A 187 2.18 -40.44 -19.87
N PRO A 188 2.95 -39.41 -19.52
CA PRO A 188 3.88 -38.84 -20.48
C PRO A 188 5.11 -39.69 -20.66
N GLU A 189 5.91 -39.40 -21.69
CA GLU A 189 7.11 -40.17 -22.01
C GLU A 189 8.12 -40.21 -20.86
N GLY A 190 8.65 -41.40 -20.57
CA GLY A 190 9.61 -41.61 -19.51
C GLY A 190 9.02 -41.74 -18.11
N TYR A 191 7.72 -41.70 -17.95
CA TYR A 191 7.02 -41.85 -16.68
C TYR A 191 6.20 -43.13 -16.61
N THR A 192 5.87 -43.57 -15.41
CA THR A 192 4.98 -44.74 -15.17
C THR A 192 3.55 -44.24 -15.00
N LEU A 193 2.57 -45.03 -15.41
CA LEU A 193 1.16 -44.67 -15.27
C LEU A 193 0.75 -44.53 -13.80
N ASP A 194 0.25 -43.40 -13.42
CA ASP A 194 -0.37 -43.19 -12.10
C ASP A 194 -1.83 -43.65 -12.10
N THR A 195 -2.10 -44.71 -11.37
CA THR A 195 -3.45 -45.29 -11.25
C THR A 195 -4.30 -44.64 -10.14
N THR A 196 -3.77 -43.65 -9.44
CA THR A 196 -4.42 -42.99 -8.33
C THR A 196 -5.68 -42.26 -8.80
N LYS A 197 -6.75 -42.41 -8.06
CA LYS A 197 -7.98 -41.63 -8.21
C LYS A 197 -7.87 -40.43 -7.24
N TYR A 198 -7.72 -39.25 -7.76
CA TYR A 198 -7.65 -38.01 -7.00
C TYR A 198 -9.06 -37.44 -6.84
N GLU A 199 -9.61 -37.53 -5.65
CA GLU A 199 -10.97 -37.08 -5.37
C GLU A 199 -11.03 -35.54 -5.30
N VAL A 200 -12.08 -34.97 -5.88
CA VAL A 200 -12.34 -33.53 -5.93
C VAL A 200 -13.81 -33.26 -5.67
N SER A 201 -14.08 -32.50 -4.63
CA SER A 201 -15.43 -32.10 -4.27
C SER A 201 -15.71 -30.66 -4.72
N VAL A 202 -16.59 -30.51 -5.70
CA VAL A 202 -16.99 -29.20 -6.24
C VAL A 202 -18.42 -28.96 -5.78
N THR A 203 -18.58 -28.43 -4.57
CA THR A 203 -19.86 -28.25 -3.91
C THR A 203 -20.30 -26.79 -3.92
N TYR A 204 -21.60 -26.58 -3.80
CA TYR A 204 -22.17 -25.24 -3.74
C TYR A 204 -21.69 -24.45 -2.54
N GLU A 205 -21.12 -23.29 -2.73
CA GLU A 205 -20.55 -22.42 -1.70
C GLU A 205 -21.40 -21.16 -1.45
N GLY A 206 -22.54 -21.06 -2.09
CA GLY A 206 -23.46 -19.93 -1.93
C GLY A 206 -23.77 -19.21 -3.23
N GLN A 207 -24.81 -18.43 -3.20
CA GLN A 207 -25.33 -17.69 -4.36
C GLN A 207 -24.42 -16.58 -4.88
N ASP A 208 -23.46 -16.14 -4.06
CA ASP A 208 -22.51 -15.07 -4.39
C ASP A 208 -21.22 -15.63 -5.02
N VAL A 209 -21.06 -16.94 -5.05
CA VAL A 209 -19.92 -17.62 -5.67
C VAL A 209 -20.32 -18.05 -7.07
N ALA A 210 -19.82 -17.34 -8.08
CA ALA A 210 -20.18 -17.63 -9.47
C ALA A 210 -19.52 -18.92 -10.02
N GLU A 211 -18.32 -19.23 -9.56
CA GLU A 211 -17.56 -20.41 -9.96
C GLU A 211 -16.78 -20.97 -8.77
N VAL A 212 -16.98 -22.22 -8.46
CA VAL A 212 -16.26 -22.94 -7.41
C VAL A 212 -15.00 -23.56 -8.02
N THR A 213 -13.83 -23.05 -7.64
CA THR A 213 -12.56 -23.54 -8.13
C THR A 213 -11.91 -24.52 -7.14
N ARG A 214 -11.36 -25.60 -7.65
CA ARG A 214 -10.55 -26.57 -6.89
C ARG A 214 -9.21 -26.77 -7.55
N ASP A 215 -8.15 -26.61 -6.78
CA ASP A 215 -6.78 -26.88 -7.22
C ASP A 215 -6.35 -28.27 -6.77
N LEU A 216 -5.75 -29.00 -7.68
CA LEU A 216 -5.29 -30.35 -7.47
C LEU A 216 -3.83 -30.48 -7.94
N THR A 217 -2.98 -31.04 -7.10
CA THR A 217 -1.61 -31.39 -7.51
C THR A 217 -1.49 -32.90 -7.68
N VAL A 218 -1.11 -33.30 -8.88
CA VAL A 218 -0.86 -34.71 -9.22
C VAL A 218 0.64 -34.95 -9.36
N LYS A 219 1.09 -36.12 -8.92
CA LYS A 219 2.52 -36.48 -8.86
C LYS A 219 2.84 -37.66 -9.74
N GLU A 220 3.93 -37.52 -10.50
CA GLU A 220 4.35 -38.54 -11.44
C GLU A 220 5.65 -39.21 -11.04
N GLN A 221 5.77 -40.52 -11.26
CA GLN A 221 6.98 -41.27 -10.98
C GLN A 221 7.75 -41.49 -12.27
N VAL A 222 8.94 -40.91 -12.35
CA VAL A 222 9.86 -41.17 -13.48
C VAL A 222 10.34 -42.60 -13.48
N LYS A 223 10.48 -43.22 -14.67
CA LYS A 223 11.11 -44.51 -14.84
C LYS A 223 12.59 -44.41 -14.51
N LYS A 224 13.12 -45.39 -13.78
CA LYS A 224 14.52 -45.41 -13.34
C LYS A 224 15.14 -46.81 -13.44
N GLN A 225 16.44 -46.84 -13.74
CA GLN A 225 17.23 -48.03 -13.66
C GLN A 225 18.71 -47.72 -13.42
N ALA A 226 19.38 -48.52 -12.60
CA ALA A 226 20.82 -48.46 -12.43
C ALA A 226 21.55 -49.27 -13.53
N PHE A 227 22.81 -49.02 -13.69
CA PHE A 227 23.69 -49.95 -14.42
C PHE A 227 24.88 -50.36 -13.56
N GLN A 228 25.41 -51.53 -13.83
CA GLN A 228 26.60 -52.10 -13.19
C GLN A 228 27.68 -52.34 -14.24
N LEU A 229 28.88 -51.84 -13.97
CA LEU A 229 30.04 -52.10 -14.83
C LEU A 229 31.08 -52.98 -14.13
N ILE A 230 31.86 -53.68 -14.92
CA ILE A 230 33.02 -54.41 -14.48
C ILE A 230 34.22 -53.89 -15.26
N LYS A 231 35.26 -53.44 -14.58
CA LYS A 231 36.54 -53.13 -15.18
C LYS A 231 37.44 -54.33 -15.15
N ILE A 232 37.95 -54.71 -16.32
CA ILE A 232 38.85 -55.89 -16.50
C ILE A 232 40.09 -55.42 -17.26
N SER A 233 41.30 -55.89 -16.89
CA SER A 233 42.50 -55.64 -17.67
C SER A 233 42.79 -56.89 -18.48
N GLU A 234 43.24 -56.74 -19.74
CA GLU A 234 43.76 -57.77 -20.56
C GLU A 234 45.27 -57.56 -20.74
N ASP A 235 46.07 -58.30 -20.01
CA ASP A 235 47.48 -58.38 -20.31
C ASP A 235 47.69 -59.42 -21.45
N GLY A 236 48.38 -58.99 -22.50
CA GLY A 236 48.56 -59.83 -23.73
C GLY A 236 49.30 -61.13 -23.55
N GLU A 237 49.67 -61.57 -22.33
CA GLU A 237 50.32 -62.78 -21.99
C GLU A 237 49.63 -63.62 -20.89
N GLN A 238 48.50 -63.12 -20.31
CA GLN A 238 47.83 -63.89 -19.23
C GLN A 238 46.52 -64.48 -19.64
N THR A 239 46.23 -65.67 -19.19
CA THR A 239 45.03 -66.45 -19.45
C THR A 239 43.88 -66.16 -18.44
N GLU A 240 44.07 -65.27 -17.48
CA GLU A 240 43.09 -64.93 -16.46
C GLU A 240 42.78 -63.41 -16.57
N THR A 241 41.53 -63.10 -16.50
CA THR A 241 41.00 -61.68 -16.52
C THR A 241 41.22 -61.05 -15.16
N ASP A 242 42.14 -60.16 -15.04
CA ASP A 242 42.35 -59.37 -13.79
C ASP A 242 41.27 -58.34 -13.60
N LEU A 243 40.59 -58.36 -12.43
CA LEU A 243 39.59 -57.46 -12.04
C LEU A 243 40.26 -56.19 -11.52
N VAL A 244 39.88 -55.04 -12.04
CA VAL A 244 40.56 -53.79 -11.79
C VAL A 244 39.79 -52.89 -10.78
N ALA A 245 40.41 -52.75 -9.60
CA ALA A 245 39.91 -51.84 -8.57
C ALA A 245 40.38 -50.40 -8.80
N GLY A 246 39.59 -49.43 -8.35
CA GLY A 246 39.94 -48.00 -8.32
C GLY A 246 39.79 -47.26 -9.65
N ALA A 247 39.23 -47.90 -10.69
CA ALA A 247 38.84 -47.17 -11.91
C ALA A 247 37.62 -46.30 -11.64
N GLY A 248 37.71 -45.00 -11.96
CA GLY A 248 36.62 -44.03 -11.76
C GLY A 248 35.89 -43.73 -13.05
N PHE A 249 34.55 -43.62 -12.96
CA PHE A 249 33.68 -43.33 -14.10
C PHE A 249 32.71 -42.19 -13.80
N LYS A 250 32.60 -41.26 -14.69
CA LYS A 250 31.60 -40.17 -14.64
C LYS A 250 30.49 -40.42 -15.64
N VAL A 251 29.29 -40.11 -15.22
CA VAL A 251 28.07 -40.34 -16.01
C VAL A 251 27.47 -39.00 -16.42
N TYR A 252 27.23 -38.84 -17.70
CA TYR A 252 26.67 -37.59 -18.25
C TYR A 252 25.36 -37.89 -18.98
N LEU A 253 24.33 -37.06 -18.82
CA LEU A 253 23.14 -37.16 -19.63
C LEU A 253 23.46 -36.59 -21.03
N ILE A 254 23.26 -37.36 -22.09
CA ILE A 254 23.65 -36.95 -23.44
C ILE A 254 22.93 -35.67 -23.89
N SER A 255 21.64 -35.54 -23.61
CA SER A 255 20.87 -34.37 -23.96
C SER A 255 21.31 -33.08 -23.24
N ASP A 256 22.04 -33.23 -22.12
CA ASP A 256 22.59 -32.14 -21.35
C ASP A 256 23.94 -31.64 -21.88
N LEU A 257 24.64 -32.40 -22.65
CA LEU A 257 25.94 -32.05 -23.18
C LEU A 257 25.83 -30.77 -24.05
N THR A 258 26.80 -29.88 -23.87
CA THR A 258 26.79 -28.54 -24.53
C THR A 258 26.71 -28.62 -26.05
N GLN A 259 27.47 -29.56 -26.68
CA GLN A 259 27.47 -29.71 -28.13
C GLN A 259 26.22 -30.40 -28.67
N VAL A 260 25.54 -31.19 -27.85
CA VAL A 260 24.25 -31.82 -28.19
C VAL A 260 23.12 -30.75 -28.09
N LYS A 261 23.09 -30.00 -27.01
CA LYS A 261 22.11 -28.94 -26.79
C LYS A 261 22.11 -27.86 -27.90
N ASN A 262 23.29 -27.49 -28.40
CA ASN A 262 23.39 -26.48 -29.48
C ASN A 262 23.40 -27.09 -30.88
N GLY A 263 23.12 -28.40 -30.99
CA GLY A 263 22.98 -29.08 -32.26
C GLY A 263 24.29 -29.26 -33.07
N LYS A 264 25.45 -29.04 -32.41
CA LYS A 264 26.78 -29.22 -32.98
C LYS A 264 27.18 -30.71 -33.07
N LEU A 265 26.83 -31.53 -32.09
CA LEU A 265 26.99 -32.95 -32.11
C LEU A 265 25.64 -33.61 -32.42
N LYS A 266 25.63 -34.49 -33.42
CA LYS A 266 24.48 -35.28 -33.81
C LYS A 266 24.90 -36.73 -33.93
N PRO A 267 24.01 -37.71 -33.73
CA PRO A 267 24.34 -39.12 -33.89
C PRO A 267 24.80 -39.41 -35.33
N ALA A 268 25.94 -40.06 -35.50
CA ALA A 268 26.51 -40.35 -36.82
C ALA A 268 25.62 -41.26 -37.68
N ASN A 269 24.81 -42.11 -37.05
CA ASN A 269 23.84 -42.98 -37.69
C ASN A 269 22.49 -42.27 -37.98
N GLY A 270 22.29 -41.03 -37.48
CA GLY A 270 21.05 -40.29 -37.63
C GLY A 270 19.90 -40.70 -36.71
N GLU A 271 20.04 -41.71 -35.88
CA GLU A 271 19.00 -42.28 -35.02
C GLU A 271 19.33 -42.10 -33.53
N SER A 272 20.42 -42.75 -33.06
CA SER A 272 20.80 -42.74 -31.64
C SER A 272 22.32 -42.58 -31.49
N TYR A 273 22.72 -41.96 -30.38
CA TYR A 273 24.15 -41.79 -30.05
C TYR A 273 24.79 -43.14 -29.70
N THR A 274 26.03 -43.30 -30.16
CA THR A 274 26.87 -44.46 -29.91
C THR A 274 28.21 -44.07 -29.28
N ALA A 275 28.96 -44.99 -28.79
CA ALA A 275 30.29 -44.79 -28.22
C ALA A 275 31.23 -43.98 -29.14
N SER A 276 31.17 -44.25 -30.48
CA SER A 276 32.01 -43.57 -31.45
C SER A 276 31.75 -42.06 -31.60
N ASP A 277 30.54 -41.61 -31.26
CA ASP A 277 30.17 -40.18 -31.34
C ASP A 277 30.89 -39.34 -30.25
N PHE A 278 31.37 -39.99 -29.18
CA PHE A 278 31.99 -39.37 -28.03
C PHE A 278 33.49 -39.64 -27.89
N LYS A 279 34.11 -40.38 -28.81
CA LYS A 279 35.51 -40.74 -28.71
C LYS A 279 36.50 -39.59 -28.55
N ASN A 280 36.16 -38.41 -29.15
CA ASN A 280 36.97 -37.19 -29.07
C ASN A 280 36.23 -36.05 -28.40
N TYR A 281 35.17 -36.34 -27.62
CA TYR A 281 34.40 -35.32 -26.94
C TYR A 281 35.09 -34.87 -25.67
N ASP A 282 35.19 -33.53 -25.50
CA ASP A 282 35.75 -32.94 -24.29
C ASP A 282 34.67 -32.84 -23.20
N PHE A 283 34.77 -33.73 -22.20
CA PHE A 283 33.88 -33.77 -21.05
C PHE A 283 34.31 -32.85 -19.90
N SER A 284 35.45 -32.15 -20.01
CA SER A 284 36.03 -31.37 -18.90
C SER A 284 35.12 -30.24 -18.42
N LYS A 285 34.24 -29.74 -19.31
CA LYS A 285 33.32 -28.62 -19.05
C LYS A 285 31.87 -29.06 -18.82
N GLU A 286 31.62 -30.36 -18.92
CA GLU A 286 30.28 -30.90 -18.83
C GLU A 286 29.91 -31.25 -17.39
N GLN A 287 28.65 -31.02 -17.04
CA GLN A 287 28.11 -31.42 -15.75
C GLN A 287 27.72 -32.88 -15.78
N VAL A 288 28.11 -33.63 -14.75
CA VAL A 288 27.66 -35.03 -14.56
C VAL A 288 26.12 -35.07 -14.43
N ALA A 289 25.56 -36.22 -14.75
CA ALA A 289 24.13 -36.47 -14.65
C ALA A 289 23.59 -36.14 -13.25
N VAL A 290 22.33 -35.76 -13.20
CA VAL A 290 21.64 -35.32 -11.97
C VAL A 290 20.45 -36.24 -11.70
N THR A 291 20.31 -36.68 -10.46
CA THR A 291 19.11 -37.30 -9.91
C THR A 291 18.43 -36.35 -8.93
N TYR A 292 17.24 -36.68 -8.48
CA TYR A 292 16.53 -35.85 -7.52
C TYR A 292 16.08 -36.63 -6.31
N GLU A 293 16.22 -36.05 -5.12
CA GLU A 293 15.67 -36.54 -3.86
C GLU A 293 14.95 -35.44 -3.12
N ASN A 294 13.66 -35.61 -2.87
CA ASN A 294 12.83 -34.62 -2.12
C ASN A 294 13.00 -33.17 -2.59
N GLY A 295 12.98 -32.92 -3.90
CA GLY A 295 13.12 -31.59 -4.49
C GLY A 295 14.57 -31.13 -4.67
N THR A 296 15.54 -31.85 -4.14
CA THR A 296 16.94 -31.45 -4.20
C THR A 296 17.66 -32.23 -5.32
N ALA A 297 18.37 -31.48 -6.15
CA ALA A 297 19.23 -32.05 -7.18
C ALA A 297 20.49 -32.69 -6.56
N VAL A 298 20.77 -33.89 -6.91
CA VAL A 298 21.94 -34.65 -6.47
C VAL A 298 22.76 -35.06 -7.69
N LEU A 299 24.01 -34.63 -7.74
CA LEU A 299 24.92 -35.00 -8.80
C LEU A 299 25.22 -36.52 -8.68
N VAL A 300 25.20 -37.18 -9.81
CA VAL A 300 25.65 -38.59 -9.86
C VAL A 300 27.13 -38.64 -9.48
N PRO A 301 27.49 -39.37 -8.41
CA PRO A 301 28.88 -39.46 -7.97
C PRO A 301 29.75 -40.19 -8.99
N GLU A 302 31.03 -39.93 -8.94
CA GLU A 302 31.98 -40.77 -9.67
C GLU A 302 31.84 -42.21 -9.20
N LEU A 303 31.68 -43.13 -10.14
CA LEU A 303 31.56 -44.57 -9.87
C LEU A 303 32.97 -45.14 -9.81
N ILE A 304 33.37 -45.66 -8.66
CA ILE A 304 34.71 -46.24 -8.48
C ILE A 304 34.57 -47.73 -8.36
N THR A 305 35.36 -48.46 -9.15
CA THR A 305 35.37 -49.93 -9.10
C THR A 305 35.95 -50.46 -7.78
N ASP A 306 35.29 -51.45 -7.19
CA ASP A 306 35.71 -52.14 -5.99
C ASP A 306 36.83 -53.14 -6.27
N THR A 307 37.25 -53.94 -5.25
CA THR A 307 38.26 -54.95 -5.37
C THR A 307 37.89 -56.11 -6.30
N LYS A 308 36.67 -56.18 -6.76
CA LYS A 308 36.15 -57.13 -7.75
C LYS A 308 35.93 -56.48 -9.12
N GLY A 309 36.40 -55.25 -9.29
CA GLY A 309 36.26 -54.52 -10.52
C GLY A 309 34.84 -53.99 -10.77
N TYR A 310 33.92 -54.08 -9.79
CA TYR A 310 32.53 -53.63 -9.96
C TYR A 310 32.34 -52.20 -9.53
N ALA A 311 31.58 -51.48 -10.33
CA ALA A 311 30.95 -50.22 -9.91
C ALA A 311 29.48 -50.19 -10.36
N VAL A 312 28.59 -49.62 -9.49
CA VAL A 312 27.14 -49.55 -9.74
C VAL A 312 26.71 -48.10 -9.67
N SER A 313 25.96 -47.68 -10.65
CA SER A 313 25.36 -46.32 -10.62
C SER A 313 24.19 -46.24 -9.64
N PRO A 314 23.82 -45.07 -9.17
CA PRO A 314 22.50 -44.85 -8.63
C PRO A 314 21.43 -45.12 -9.71
N GLU A 315 20.17 -45.27 -9.33
CA GLU A 315 19.05 -45.36 -10.28
C GLU A 315 18.97 -44.09 -11.10
N LEU A 316 19.31 -44.15 -12.37
CA LEU A 316 19.26 -43.04 -13.31
C LEU A 316 17.86 -42.90 -13.89
N PRO A 317 17.35 -41.66 -14.04
CA PRO A 317 16.08 -41.42 -14.71
C PRO A 317 16.09 -41.85 -16.18
N TYR A 318 14.90 -42.03 -16.76
CA TYR A 318 14.71 -42.26 -18.19
C TYR A 318 15.59 -41.33 -19.04
N GLY A 319 16.37 -41.87 -19.95
CA GLY A 319 17.25 -41.09 -20.83
C GLY A 319 18.47 -41.89 -21.33
N SER A 320 19.24 -41.23 -22.19
CA SER A 320 20.48 -41.74 -22.73
C SER A 320 21.69 -41.12 -22.08
N TYR A 321 22.61 -41.96 -21.59
CA TYR A 321 23.77 -41.51 -20.82
C TYR A 321 25.07 -41.95 -21.49
N VAL A 322 26.08 -41.08 -21.49
CA VAL A 322 27.45 -41.45 -21.80
C VAL A 322 28.26 -41.62 -20.52
N VAL A 323 28.98 -42.70 -20.42
CA VAL A 323 29.85 -43.07 -19.29
C VAL A 323 31.29 -42.94 -19.74
N VAL A 324 32.06 -42.17 -18.99
CA VAL A 324 33.46 -41.85 -19.32
C VAL A 324 34.37 -42.23 -18.19
N GLU A 325 35.43 -42.95 -18.50
CA GLU A 325 36.48 -43.22 -17.51
C GLU A 325 37.20 -41.91 -17.15
N SER A 326 37.14 -41.54 -15.87
CA SER A 326 37.71 -40.27 -15.33
C SER A 326 38.96 -40.54 -14.49
N THR A 327 39.11 -41.75 -13.99
CA THR A 327 40.27 -42.22 -13.23
C THR A 327 40.67 -43.58 -13.72
N THR A 328 41.81 -43.65 -14.34
CA THR A 328 42.36 -44.93 -14.78
C THR A 328 43.38 -45.45 -13.75
N PRO A 329 43.26 -46.69 -13.25
CA PRO A 329 44.23 -47.27 -12.30
C PRO A 329 45.64 -47.36 -12.89
N GLU A 330 46.64 -47.48 -12.01
CA GLU A 330 48.06 -47.44 -12.37
C GLU A 330 48.43 -48.50 -13.42
N ASN A 331 49.15 -48.07 -14.46
CA ASN A 331 49.60 -48.87 -15.62
C ASN A 331 48.52 -49.36 -16.61
N LEU A 332 47.29 -48.77 -16.55
CA LEU A 332 46.23 -49.11 -17.47
C LEU A 332 45.90 -47.96 -18.43
N LYS A 333 45.29 -48.19 -19.58
CA LYS A 333 44.86 -47.24 -20.57
C LYS A 333 43.41 -46.79 -20.36
N THR A 334 43.11 -45.50 -20.49
CA THR A 334 41.74 -44.99 -20.50
C THR A 334 40.93 -45.59 -21.62
N ILE A 335 39.74 -46.06 -21.33
CA ILE A 335 38.85 -46.68 -22.32
C ILE A 335 38.06 -45.62 -23.08
N ASP A 336 37.58 -45.99 -24.25
CA ASP A 336 36.62 -45.17 -25.00
C ASP A 336 35.31 -45.05 -24.21
N PRO A 337 34.65 -43.89 -24.22
CA PRO A 337 33.32 -43.68 -23.61
C PRO A 337 32.31 -44.72 -24.13
N PHE A 338 31.30 -45.06 -23.31
CA PHE A 338 30.23 -45.96 -23.74
C PHE A 338 28.84 -45.38 -23.39
N VAL A 339 27.79 -45.78 -24.10
CA VAL A 339 26.43 -45.26 -23.92
C VAL A 339 25.56 -46.29 -23.21
N VAL A 340 24.77 -45.79 -22.26
CA VAL A 340 23.77 -46.53 -21.50
C VAL A 340 22.40 -45.89 -21.67
N ASN A 341 21.39 -46.63 -22.08
CA ASN A 341 20.03 -46.16 -22.26
C ASN A 341 19.12 -46.71 -21.16
N VAL A 342 18.46 -45.79 -20.43
CA VAL A 342 17.45 -46.13 -19.42
C VAL A 342 16.07 -45.91 -20.01
N GLU A 343 15.38 -46.98 -20.36
CA GLU A 343 14.06 -46.96 -21.00
C GLU A 343 12.97 -47.59 -20.12
N ASN A 344 13.37 -48.45 -19.20
CA ASN A 344 12.46 -49.20 -18.33
C ASN A 344 12.56 -48.77 -16.88
N ASP A 345 11.48 -48.95 -16.13
CA ASP A 345 11.48 -48.89 -14.69
C ASP A 345 11.86 -50.24 -14.12
N SER A 346 13.07 -50.35 -13.60
CA SER A 346 13.58 -51.62 -13.07
C SER A 346 14.57 -51.40 -11.93
N ARG A 347 14.48 -52.25 -10.92
CA ARG A 347 15.45 -52.30 -9.81
C ARG A 347 16.64 -53.18 -10.07
N GLU A 348 16.61 -54.00 -11.11
CA GLU A 348 17.72 -54.81 -11.54
C GLU A 348 18.68 -53.98 -12.40
N PRO A 349 19.97 -53.83 -12.00
CA PRO A 349 20.94 -53.06 -12.78
C PRO A 349 21.24 -53.70 -14.14
N MET A 350 21.38 -52.85 -15.16
CA MET A 350 21.92 -53.31 -16.46
C MET A 350 23.40 -53.69 -16.34
N GLN A 351 23.88 -54.68 -17.07
CA GLN A 351 25.26 -55.17 -16.99
C GLN A 351 26.13 -54.72 -18.17
N TRP A 352 27.30 -54.16 -17.87
CA TRP A 352 28.28 -53.71 -18.86
C TRP A 352 29.72 -54.17 -18.55
N ARG A 353 30.59 -54.29 -19.58
CA ARG A 353 32.01 -54.69 -19.45
C ARG A 353 32.94 -53.64 -20.05
N VAL A 354 34.19 -53.55 -19.54
CA VAL A 354 35.13 -52.48 -19.96
C VAL A 354 36.60 -52.84 -19.79
N PHE A 355 37.52 -52.41 -20.70
CA PHE A 355 38.91 -52.87 -20.80
C PHE A 355 40.01 -51.79 -21.08
N ASP A 356 41.26 -51.90 -20.64
CA ASP A 356 42.71 -51.83 -20.95
C ASP A 356 43.62 -50.57 -21.14
N ASP A 357 45.02 -50.60 -20.87
CA ASP A 357 46.01 -49.52 -20.89
C ASP A 357 47.50 -49.49 -20.78
N ARG A 358 48.32 -48.38 -20.64
CA ARG A 358 49.80 -48.22 -20.58
C ARG A 358 50.30 -46.97 -19.80
N PRO A 359 51.61 -46.86 -19.34
CA PRO A 359 52.18 -45.73 -18.63
C PRO A 359 52.61 -44.59 -19.52
N PHE A 360 52.61 -43.34 -19.01
CA PHE A 360 52.96 -42.17 -19.78
C PHE A 360 53.72 -41.07 -19.01
N GLU A 361 54.38 -40.15 -19.78
CA GLU A 361 54.87 -38.81 -19.33
C GLU A 361 53.92 -37.74 -19.87
N PHE A 362 53.83 -36.59 -19.25
CA PHE A 362 52.78 -35.61 -19.51
C PHE A 362 53.26 -34.17 -19.43
N LEU A 363 52.58 -33.31 -20.22
CA LEU A 363 52.62 -31.87 -20.02
C LEU A 363 51.53 -31.50 -18.99
N LEU A 364 51.87 -30.62 -18.03
CA LEU A 364 50.86 -30.10 -17.10
C LEU A 364 50.24 -28.84 -17.66
N LYS A 365 48.95 -28.88 -17.90
CA LYS A 365 48.17 -27.71 -18.23
C LYS A 365 47.42 -27.24 -16.97
N ILE A 366 47.63 -25.99 -16.57
CA ILE A 366 46.94 -25.34 -15.47
C ILE A 366 45.94 -24.36 -16.08
N VAL A 367 44.65 -24.58 -15.90
CA VAL A 367 43.57 -23.72 -16.37
C VAL A 367 43.08 -22.90 -15.20
N LYS A 368 43.12 -21.61 -15.33
CA LYS A 368 42.63 -20.69 -14.33
C LYS A 368 41.12 -20.57 -14.42
N LYS A 369 40.44 -20.85 -13.33
CA LYS A 369 38.99 -20.80 -13.22
C LYS A 369 38.54 -19.76 -12.21
N ASP A 370 37.48 -19.08 -12.52
CA ASP A 370 36.69 -18.31 -11.58
C ASP A 370 35.84 -19.28 -10.74
N ALA A 371 35.96 -19.21 -9.44
CA ALA A 371 35.24 -20.10 -8.52
C ALA A 371 33.73 -19.82 -8.50
N GLN A 372 33.29 -18.60 -8.79
CA GLN A 372 31.89 -18.18 -8.80
C GLN A 372 31.17 -18.58 -10.07
N THR A 373 31.79 -18.36 -11.22
CA THR A 373 31.17 -18.62 -12.52
C THR A 373 31.52 -19.99 -13.10
N GLY A 374 32.64 -20.58 -12.69
CA GLY A 374 33.23 -21.76 -13.29
C GLY A 374 33.90 -21.51 -14.65
N ASN A 375 33.88 -20.26 -15.11
CA ASN A 375 34.50 -19.87 -16.38
C ASN A 375 36.01 -19.89 -16.32
N THR A 376 36.67 -20.05 -17.48
CA THR A 376 38.10 -19.77 -17.58
C THR A 376 38.37 -18.30 -17.43
N VAL A 377 39.35 -17.92 -16.60
CA VAL A 377 39.79 -16.54 -16.44
C VAL A 377 40.67 -16.17 -17.65
N LEU A 378 40.08 -15.46 -18.61
CA LEU A 378 40.72 -15.04 -19.86
C LEU A 378 41.62 -13.82 -19.65
N LYS A 379 42.56 -13.93 -18.70
CA LYS A 379 43.54 -12.91 -18.35
C LYS A 379 44.89 -13.58 -18.12
N ALA A 380 45.94 -13.00 -18.68
CA ALA A 380 47.31 -13.38 -18.41
C ALA A 380 47.76 -12.95 -17.00
N GLY A 381 48.86 -13.53 -16.49
CA GLY A 381 49.55 -13.09 -15.32
C GLY A 381 49.25 -13.76 -13.99
N ALA A 382 48.39 -14.79 -13.98
CA ALA A 382 48.40 -15.73 -12.87
C ALA A 382 49.69 -16.53 -12.88
N SER A 383 50.44 -16.50 -11.78
CA SER A 383 51.79 -17.09 -11.74
C SER A 383 51.87 -18.23 -10.72
N TYR A 384 52.55 -19.29 -11.11
CA TYR A 384 52.60 -20.53 -10.33
C TYR A 384 54.03 -21.04 -10.19
N LYS A 385 54.32 -21.67 -9.03
CA LYS A 385 55.42 -22.59 -8.83
C LYS A 385 54.90 -24.00 -8.69
N ILE A 386 55.65 -24.94 -9.24
CA ILE A 386 55.34 -26.37 -9.19
C ILE A 386 56.39 -27.06 -8.32
N TYR A 387 55.97 -27.59 -7.19
CA TYR A 387 56.85 -28.33 -6.27
C TYR A 387 56.66 -29.83 -6.44
N ASP A 388 57.71 -30.51 -6.82
CA ASP A 388 57.74 -32.00 -6.84
C ASP A 388 57.88 -32.55 -5.42
N VAL A 389 56.78 -33.03 -4.88
CA VAL A 389 56.70 -33.50 -3.48
C VAL A 389 57.53 -34.76 -3.27
N THR A 390 57.59 -35.64 -4.27
CA THR A 390 58.36 -36.91 -4.22
C THR A 390 59.84 -36.64 -4.22
N ASN A 391 60.31 -35.73 -5.12
CA ASN A 391 61.72 -35.39 -5.27
C ASN A 391 62.16 -34.19 -4.44
N LYS A 392 61.22 -33.56 -3.68
CA LYS A 392 61.45 -32.45 -2.75
C LYS A 392 62.16 -31.23 -3.38
N LYS A 393 61.79 -30.86 -4.56
CA LYS A 393 62.35 -29.72 -5.32
C LYS A 393 61.33 -29.02 -6.18
N TYR A 394 61.59 -27.76 -6.45
CA TYR A 394 60.77 -27.05 -7.44
C TYR A 394 61.13 -27.49 -8.83
N VAL A 395 60.13 -27.55 -9.69
CA VAL A 395 60.27 -27.83 -11.13
C VAL A 395 60.94 -26.63 -11.78
N GLU A 396 62.01 -26.86 -12.47
CA GLU A 396 62.73 -25.88 -13.31
C GLU A 396 62.75 -26.41 -14.73
N GLN A 397 62.28 -25.58 -15.66
CA GLN A 397 62.26 -25.96 -17.09
C GLN A 397 62.96 -24.91 -17.94
N VAL A 398 63.40 -25.29 -19.11
CA VAL A 398 64.10 -24.40 -20.04
C VAL A 398 63.18 -24.02 -21.18
N VAL A 399 62.89 -22.73 -21.29
CA VAL A 399 62.18 -22.13 -22.43
C VAL A 399 63.20 -21.78 -23.51
N GLN A 400 62.89 -22.09 -24.74
CA GLN A 400 63.83 -21.88 -25.85
C GLN A 400 63.57 -20.55 -26.57
N TYR A 401 62.39 -20.00 -26.55
CA TYR A 401 61.97 -18.81 -27.23
C TYR A 401 61.23 -17.85 -26.27
N PRO A 402 61.37 -16.52 -26.37
CA PRO A 402 62.21 -15.75 -27.31
C PRO A 402 63.71 -15.82 -27.03
N LYS A 403 64.05 -16.23 -25.80
CA LYS A 403 65.43 -16.40 -25.35
C LYS A 403 65.53 -17.70 -24.54
N LYS A 404 66.63 -18.43 -24.69
CA LYS A 404 66.89 -19.59 -23.86
C LYS A 404 67.06 -19.16 -22.41
N GLU A 405 66.07 -19.51 -21.58
CA GLU A 405 66.01 -19.12 -20.19
C GLU A 405 65.49 -20.30 -19.33
N LYS A 406 66.04 -20.39 -18.11
CA LYS A 406 65.55 -21.34 -17.10
C LYS A 406 64.50 -20.69 -16.23
N ILE A 407 63.28 -21.21 -16.21
CA ILE A 407 62.18 -20.70 -15.47
C ILE A 407 61.77 -21.67 -14.35
N SER A 408 61.29 -21.13 -13.26
CA SER A 408 60.67 -21.88 -12.12
C SER A 408 59.34 -21.27 -11.73
N VAL A 409 58.94 -20.18 -12.40
CA VAL A 409 57.62 -19.57 -12.28
C VAL A 409 56.97 -19.66 -13.63
N PHE A 410 55.74 -20.17 -13.66
CA PHE A 410 54.99 -20.39 -14.88
C PHE A 410 53.79 -19.45 -14.85
N GLU A 411 53.54 -18.77 -15.97
CA GLU A 411 52.48 -17.76 -16.04
C GLU A 411 51.40 -18.17 -17.04
N THR A 412 50.13 -17.84 -16.72
CA THR A 412 49.02 -18.05 -17.66
C THR A 412 49.06 -17.01 -18.80
N ASN A 413 48.62 -17.46 -19.95
CA ASN A 413 48.42 -16.62 -21.12
C ASN A 413 47.07 -15.86 -21.09
N GLU A 414 46.78 -15.09 -22.14
CA GLU A 414 45.50 -14.35 -22.26
C GLU A 414 44.30 -15.27 -22.45
N GLU A 415 44.50 -16.54 -22.72
CA GLU A 415 43.45 -17.58 -22.81
C GLU A 415 43.18 -18.26 -21.45
N GLY A 416 43.85 -17.82 -20.37
CA GLY A 416 43.65 -18.23 -19.00
C GLY A 416 44.22 -19.58 -18.64
N TYR A 417 45.22 -20.06 -19.40
CA TYR A 417 45.92 -21.30 -19.06
C TYR A 417 47.43 -21.15 -19.28
N LEU A 418 48.18 -22.05 -18.67
CA LEU A 418 49.56 -22.31 -18.99
C LEU A 418 49.72 -23.83 -19.30
N ILE A 419 50.70 -24.15 -20.07
CA ILE A 419 51.14 -25.53 -20.31
C ILE A 419 52.67 -25.55 -20.01
N THR A 420 53.12 -26.56 -19.27
CA THR A 420 54.55 -26.65 -18.97
C THR A 420 55.35 -26.86 -20.27
N PRO A 421 56.42 -26.06 -20.49
CA PRO A 421 57.22 -26.15 -21.76
C PRO A 421 57.85 -27.53 -22.02
N GLN A 422 58.03 -28.34 -20.98
CA GLN A 422 58.61 -29.66 -21.07
C GLN A 422 57.71 -30.67 -20.30
N GLU A 423 57.70 -31.93 -20.77
CA GLU A 423 57.00 -33.01 -20.12
C GLU A 423 57.50 -33.25 -18.70
N LEU A 424 56.61 -33.63 -17.82
CA LEU A 424 56.80 -34.00 -16.42
C LEU A 424 56.72 -35.53 -16.27
N LYS A 425 57.43 -36.07 -15.33
CA LYS A 425 57.34 -37.52 -14.95
C LYS A 425 56.20 -37.74 -14.02
N CYS A 426 55.63 -38.94 -13.99
CA CYS A 426 54.68 -39.36 -12.99
C CYS A 426 55.24 -39.10 -11.60
N SER A 427 54.57 -38.30 -10.79
CA SER A 427 54.98 -37.92 -9.44
C SER A 427 53.82 -37.26 -8.74
N THR A 428 53.99 -36.94 -7.46
CA THR A 428 53.08 -36.01 -6.73
C THR A 428 53.63 -34.60 -6.82
N TYR A 429 52.83 -33.71 -7.38
CA TYR A 429 53.14 -32.28 -7.54
C TYR A 429 52.24 -31.44 -6.70
N ARG A 430 52.80 -30.35 -6.10
CA ARG A 430 52.03 -29.26 -5.48
C ARG A 430 52.19 -28.02 -6.34
N ILE A 431 51.05 -27.53 -6.77
CA ILE A 431 50.91 -26.30 -7.59
C ILE A 431 50.62 -25.13 -6.67
N GLU A 432 51.59 -24.22 -6.53
CA GLU A 432 51.50 -23.07 -5.62
C GLU A 432 51.29 -21.82 -6.42
N GLU A 433 50.23 -21.09 -6.16
CA GLU A 433 49.96 -19.79 -6.77
C GLU A 433 50.81 -18.73 -6.08
N VAL A 434 51.59 -17.95 -6.84
CA VAL A 434 52.42 -16.85 -6.34
C VAL A 434 51.86 -15.49 -6.67
N LYS A 435 50.95 -15.40 -7.66
CA LYS A 435 50.21 -14.22 -8.04
C LYS A 435 48.87 -14.62 -8.66
N ALA A 436 47.79 -14.00 -8.20
CA ALA A 436 46.47 -14.16 -8.82
C ALA A 436 46.24 -13.18 -9.98
N PRO A 437 45.34 -13.45 -10.91
CA PRO A 437 44.92 -12.47 -11.89
C PRO A 437 44.21 -11.27 -11.20
N GLU A 438 44.23 -10.12 -11.85
CA GLU A 438 43.52 -8.93 -11.37
C GLU A 438 42.02 -9.18 -11.21
N GLY A 439 41.48 -8.82 -10.04
CA GLY A 439 40.08 -9.05 -9.67
C GLY A 439 39.86 -10.37 -8.92
N PHE A 440 40.90 -11.11 -8.61
CA PHE A 440 40.83 -12.37 -7.90
C PHE A 440 41.74 -12.39 -6.66
N VAL A 441 41.35 -13.20 -5.68
CA VAL A 441 42.09 -13.41 -4.45
C VAL A 441 43.13 -14.48 -4.66
N ARG A 442 44.38 -14.22 -4.31
CA ARG A 442 45.47 -15.20 -4.39
C ARG A 442 45.22 -16.37 -3.44
N GLN A 443 45.26 -17.57 -3.95
CA GLN A 443 45.08 -18.77 -3.16
C GLN A 443 46.21 -18.88 -2.09
N GLY A 444 45.81 -19.12 -0.86
CA GLY A 444 46.74 -19.25 0.28
C GLY A 444 47.15 -17.93 0.92
N SER A 445 46.57 -16.79 0.52
CA SER A 445 46.79 -15.51 1.21
C SER A 445 46.22 -15.52 2.63
N GLU A 446 46.85 -14.70 3.53
CA GLU A 446 46.40 -14.50 4.89
C GLU A 446 45.53 -13.24 4.95
N GLU A 447 44.23 -13.39 5.15
CA GLU A 447 43.31 -12.30 5.35
C GLU A 447 42.21 -12.67 6.36
N SER A 448 41.80 -11.69 7.16
CA SER A 448 40.64 -11.87 8.03
C SER A 448 39.38 -11.77 7.20
N LEU A 449 38.69 -12.87 7.08
CA LEU A 449 37.44 -13.01 6.30
C LEU A 449 36.22 -12.66 7.12
N TYR A 450 36.38 -12.43 8.42
CA TYR A 450 35.31 -12.17 9.34
C TYR A 450 35.65 -11.04 10.30
N ASP A 451 34.88 -9.97 10.27
CA ASP A 451 35.12 -8.77 11.10
C ASP A 451 34.16 -8.66 12.30
N GLY A 452 33.35 -9.67 12.54
CA GLY A 452 32.34 -9.65 13.60
C GLY A 452 30.97 -9.07 13.20
N THR A 453 30.83 -8.53 11.99
CA THR A 453 29.57 -7.93 11.49
C THR A 453 28.82 -8.87 10.53
N THR A 454 29.20 -10.13 10.47
CA THR A 454 28.59 -11.12 9.57
C THR A 454 28.92 -10.98 8.09
N ILE A 455 29.88 -10.16 7.73
CA ILE A 455 30.35 -10.07 6.34
C ILE A 455 31.35 -11.18 6.11
N ILE A 456 30.98 -12.14 5.29
CA ILE A 456 31.80 -13.32 5.00
C ILE A 456 32.21 -13.27 3.54
N SER A 457 33.50 -13.34 3.26
CA SER A 457 33.97 -13.48 1.88
C SER A 457 33.67 -14.85 1.31
N PRO A 458 33.60 -15.02 -0.02
CA PRO A 458 33.42 -16.32 -0.65
C PRO A 458 34.50 -17.34 -0.25
N LEU A 459 35.69 -16.91 0.07
CA LEU A 459 36.79 -17.77 0.53
C LEU A 459 36.49 -18.41 1.89
N GLU A 460 35.73 -17.76 2.72
CA GLU A 460 35.43 -18.19 4.07
C GLU A 460 34.37 -19.28 4.16
N GLN A 461 33.59 -19.48 3.14
CA GLN A 461 32.56 -20.55 3.12
C GLN A 461 33.15 -21.94 3.38
N THR A 462 34.43 -22.09 3.25
CA THR A 462 35.14 -23.37 3.45
C THR A 462 35.84 -23.48 4.80
N THR A 463 36.18 -22.41 5.50
CA THR A 463 37.15 -22.43 6.62
C THR A 463 36.83 -21.65 7.86
N LYS A 464 35.67 -21.09 8.05
CA LYS A 464 35.27 -20.34 9.26
C LYS A 464 36.44 -19.65 10.01
N GLY A 465 36.74 -18.44 9.71
CA GLY A 465 37.76 -17.69 10.42
C GLY A 465 38.78 -17.00 9.52
N THR A 466 40.00 -17.00 9.93
CA THR A 466 41.08 -16.33 9.22
C THR A 466 41.69 -17.27 8.19
N TYR A 467 41.72 -16.81 6.94
CA TYR A 467 42.46 -17.44 5.87
C TYR A 467 43.93 -17.07 6.00
N LYS A 468 44.79 -18.05 6.25
CA LYS A 468 46.22 -17.79 6.49
C LYS A 468 47.03 -18.17 5.27
N GLU A 469 48.00 -17.33 4.92
CA GLU A 469 49.01 -17.71 3.97
C GLU A 469 49.76 -18.95 4.48
N ASN A 470 49.69 -20.01 3.73
CA ASN A 470 50.43 -21.23 4.03
C ASN A 470 51.51 -21.43 2.94
N PRO A 471 52.77 -21.35 3.29
CA PRO A 471 53.85 -21.57 2.33
C PRO A 471 53.81 -22.94 1.64
N GLN A 472 53.01 -23.84 2.18
CA GLN A 472 52.77 -25.17 1.57
C GLN A 472 51.37 -25.27 0.98
N SER A 473 50.61 -24.15 0.89
CA SER A 473 49.33 -24.16 0.23
C SER A 473 49.50 -24.39 -1.26
N GLY A 474 48.55 -25.05 -1.84
CA GLY A 474 48.51 -25.33 -3.28
C GLY A 474 47.77 -26.60 -3.56
N ILE A 475 47.36 -26.77 -4.82
CA ILE A 475 46.71 -27.99 -5.26
C ILE A 475 47.75 -29.09 -5.35
N VAL A 476 47.53 -30.20 -4.62
CA VAL A 476 48.37 -31.38 -4.72
C VAL A 476 47.72 -32.38 -5.69
N ILE A 477 48.46 -32.71 -6.73
CA ILE A 477 48.07 -33.71 -7.73
C ILE A 477 49.04 -34.85 -7.70
N THR A 478 48.54 -36.06 -7.73
CA THR A 478 49.38 -37.25 -8.00
C THR A 478 49.07 -37.68 -9.40
N VAL A 479 50.05 -37.64 -10.25
CA VAL A 479 49.93 -37.99 -11.64
C VAL A 479 50.58 -39.33 -11.87
N SER A 480 49.78 -40.26 -12.35
CA SER A 480 50.16 -41.57 -12.78
C SER A 480 49.67 -41.83 -14.22
N SER A 481 49.90 -42.98 -14.75
CA SER A 481 49.37 -43.41 -16.05
C SER A 481 47.84 -43.38 -16.13
N ASN A 482 47.16 -43.32 -14.97
CA ASN A 482 45.69 -43.30 -14.87
C ASN A 482 45.08 -41.92 -14.77
N THR A 483 45.88 -40.91 -14.75
CA THR A 483 45.40 -39.52 -14.63
C THR A 483 44.72 -39.12 -15.94
N ALA A 484 43.52 -38.55 -15.87
CA ALA A 484 42.81 -38.05 -17.05
C ALA A 484 43.68 -37.03 -17.80
N HIS A 485 43.80 -37.19 -19.11
CA HIS A 485 44.65 -36.40 -19.96
C HIS A 485 44.07 -36.26 -21.37
N GLN A 486 44.45 -35.23 -22.05
CA GLN A 486 44.17 -35.03 -23.47
C GLN A 486 45.45 -35.37 -24.25
N ILE A 487 45.31 -35.75 -25.49
CA ILE A 487 46.45 -35.95 -26.38
C ILE A 487 46.59 -34.68 -27.26
N ASP A 488 47.72 -34.05 -27.20
CA ASP A 488 48.07 -32.97 -28.09
C ASP A 488 48.06 -33.47 -29.54
N PRO A 489 47.20 -32.94 -30.42
CA PRO A 489 47.08 -33.50 -31.77
C PRO A 489 48.32 -33.30 -32.62
N ASP A 490 49.17 -32.29 -32.30
CA ASP A 490 50.38 -31.94 -33.10
C ASP A 490 51.62 -32.71 -32.63
N THR A 491 51.73 -32.93 -31.29
CA THR A 491 52.90 -33.56 -30.70
C THR A 491 52.69 -35.00 -30.26
N GLY A 492 51.47 -35.42 -30.03
CA GLY A 492 51.12 -36.69 -29.43
C GLY A 492 51.41 -36.80 -27.92
N ALA A 493 51.81 -35.71 -27.29
CA ALA A 493 52.09 -35.63 -25.86
C ALA A 493 50.79 -35.69 -25.05
N ALA A 494 50.82 -36.38 -23.91
CA ALA A 494 49.73 -36.37 -22.97
C ALA A 494 49.69 -35.04 -22.21
N ILE A 495 48.55 -34.42 -22.14
CA ILE A 495 48.30 -33.16 -21.38
C ILE A 495 47.41 -33.49 -20.21
N VAL A 496 47.94 -33.38 -19.01
CA VAL A 496 47.15 -33.43 -17.77
C VAL A 496 46.71 -32.03 -17.46
N GLU A 497 45.40 -31.83 -17.41
CA GLU A 497 44.78 -30.56 -17.09
C GLU A 497 44.39 -30.49 -15.62
N VAL A 498 44.73 -29.40 -14.98
CA VAL A 498 44.36 -29.06 -13.62
C VAL A 498 43.64 -27.72 -13.60
N GLU A 499 42.45 -27.72 -13.06
CA GLU A 499 41.73 -26.45 -12.83
C GLU A 499 42.14 -25.83 -11.51
N GLN A 500 42.59 -24.60 -11.56
CA GLN A 500 42.93 -23.79 -10.40
C GLN A 500 41.85 -22.70 -10.25
N LYS A 501 41.08 -22.79 -9.18
CA LYS A 501 39.98 -21.84 -8.91
C LYS A 501 40.44 -20.75 -7.94
N ASN A 502 40.12 -19.51 -8.27
CA ASN A 502 40.21 -18.38 -7.31
C ASN A 502 38.86 -17.75 -7.13
N ASP A 503 38.65 -17.32 -5.91
CA ASP A 503 37.50 -16.49 -5.60
C ASP A 503 37.70 -15.07 -6.16
N GLU A 504 36.63 -14.49 -6.66
CA GLU A 504 36.64 -13.10 -7.03
C GLU A 504 36.84 -12.19 -5.82
N GLN A 505 37.58 -11.11 -6.01
CA GLN A 505 37.58 -10.03 -5.04
C GLN A 505 36.22 -9.36 -5.08
N VAL A 506 35.63 -9.18 -3.92
CA VAL A 506 34.27 -8.65 -3.80
C VAL A 506 34.22 -7.47 -2.85
N GLY A 507 33.17 -6.72 -2.91
CA GLY A 507 32.90 -5.61 -2.00
C GLY A 507 31.75 -5.92 -1.06
N SER A 508 31.77 -5.23 0.05
CA SER A 508 30.72 -5.18 1.05
C SER A 508 30.39 -3.73 1.35
N LEU A 509 29.11 -3.40 1.34
CA LEU A 509 28.61 -2.10 1.68
C LEU A 509 27.80 -2.17 2.96
N LEU A 510 28.16 -1.31 3.93
CA LEU A 510 27.35 -0.99 5.08
C LEU A 510 26.60 0.32 4.82
N LEU A 511 25.31 0.24 4.63
CA LEU A 511 24.44 1.39 4.59
C LEU A 511 23.93 1.73 6.00
N THR A 512 24.04 2.99 6.39
CA THR A 512 23.46 3.51 7.64
C THR A 512 22.42 4.56 7.30
N LYS A 513 21.22 4.36 7.71
CA LYS A 513 20.11 5.28 7.58
C LYS A 513 19.79 5.96 8.90
N LYS A 514 19.77 7.28 8.90
CA LYS A 514 19.47 8.10 10.09
C LYS A 514 18.33 9.07 9.81
N GLY A 515 17.59 9.37 10.86
CA GLY A 515 16.56 10.39 10.86
C GLY A 515 16.18 10.79 12.27
N GLU A 516 15.55 11.95 12.40
CA GLU A 516 15.07 12.45 13.68
C GLU A 516 13.85 11.65 14.15
N GLN A 517 13.96 10.95 15.26
CA GLN A 517 12.88 10.22 15.89
C GLN A 517 12.57 10.79 17.28
N LEU A 518 11.31 10.69 17.68
CA LEU A 518 10.86 11.18 18.98
C LEU A 518 11.46 10.35 20.12
N THR A 519 12.21 11.01 21.00
CA THR A 519 12.89 10.35 22.14
C THR A 519 12.39 10.83 23.48
N GLU A 520 12.03 12.11 23.61
CA GLU A 520 11.65 12.70 24.88
C GLU A 520 10.54 13.75 24.71
N VAL A 521 9.83 14.01 25.80
CA VAL A 521 8.88 15.13 25.91
C VAL A 521 9.34 16.06 27.03
N THR A 522 9.45 17.33 26.72
CA THR A 522 9.76 18.40 27.71
C THR A 522 8.45 18.91 28.32
N GLY A 523 8.47 19.31 29.57
CA GLY A 523 7.29 19.86 30.27
C GLY A 523 6.87 19.09 31.53
N ASP A 524 7.44 17.90 31.77
CA ASP A 524 7.17 17.11 32.99
C ASP A 524 8.10 17.41 34.19
N SER A 525 9.00 18.37 34.05
CA SER A 525 9.86 18.74 35.17
C SER A 525 9.04 19.31 36.34
N VAL A 526 9.49 19.04 37.56
CA VAL A 526 8.89 19.58 38.79
C VAL A 526 8.76 21.12 38.72
N LEU A 527 9.70 21.77 37.99
CA LEU A 527 9.69 23.19 37.75
C LEU A 527 8.54 23.65 36.83
N ALA A 528 8.17 22.84 35.81
CA ALA A 528 7.03 23.09 34.94
C ALA A 528 5.71 22.89 35.67
N LYS A 529 5.62 21.85 36.52
CA LYS A 529 4.46 21.61 37.42
C LYS A 529 4.27 22.74 38.41
N VAL A 530 5.37 23.28 38.99
CA VAL A 530 5.32 24.45 39.90
C VAL A 530 4.95 25.71 39.12
N LYS A 531 5.48 25.94 37.91
CA LYS A 531 5.08 27.05 37.06
C LYS A 531 3.60 26.95 36.68
N ALA A 532 3.10 25.80 36.32
CA ALA A 532 1.68 25.57 35.99
C ALA A 532 0.77 25.78 37.20
N LEU A 533 1.22 25.46 38.42
CA LEU A 533 0.48 25.72 39.65
C LEU A 533 0.47 27.22 39.99
N VAL A 534 1.60 27.90 39.80
CA VAL A 534 1.72 29.36 40.00
C VAL A 534 0.90 30.13 38.96
N SER A 535 0.88 29.65 37.70
CA SER A 535 0.03 30.27 36.65
C SER A 535 -1.46 30.01 36.91
N LYS A 536 -1.89 28.83 37.35
CA LYS A 536 -3.28 28.63 37.80
C LYS A 536 -3.72 29.58 38.89
N VAL A 537 -2.87 29.84 39.85
CA VAL A 537 -3.16 30.84 40.92
C VAL A 537 -3.17 32.27 40.36
N ARG A 538 -2.27 32.58 39.42
CA ARG A 538 -2.17 33.94 38.80
C ARG A 538 -3.36 34.18 37.84
N ASN A 539 -3.81 33.19 37.12
CA ASN A 539 -4.98 33.27 36.23
C ASN A 539 -6.28 33.39 37.00
N ALA A 540 -6.39 32.74 38.16
CA ALA A 540 -7.54 32.94 39.04
C ALA A 540 -7.61 34.34 39.62
N VAL A 541 -6.50 35.10 39.61
CA VAL A 541 -6.41 36.52 40.09
C VAL A 541 -6.49 37.50 38.95
N SER A 542 -6.04 37.15 37.72
CA SER A 542 -5.95 38.05 36.57
C SER A 542 -7.05 37.91 35.52
N GLY A 543 -7.84 36.84 35.60
CA GLY A 543 -8.90 36.53 34.62
C GLY A 543 -8.42 36.28 33.18
N LYS A 544 -7.10 36.13 32.95
CA LYS A 544 -6.53 35.83 31.64
C LYS A 544 -6.06 34.36 31.59
N GLU A 545 -6.52 33.60 30.62
CA GLU A 545 -6.05 32.24 30.40
C GLU A 545 -4.67 32.23 29.71
N GLU A 546 -3.79 31.33 30.18
CA GLU A 546 -2.41 31.29 29.71
C GLU A 546 -2.33 30.42 28.43
N THR A 547 -1.80 30.99 27.35
CA THR A 547 -1.50 30.31 26.10
C THR A 547 -0.03 29.85 26.10
N GLY A 548 0.26 28.76 25.41
CA GLY A 548 1.63 28.25 25.26
C GLY A 548 1.70 26.76 25.05
N ILE A 549 2.92 26.27 24.87
CA ILE A 549 3.23 24.85 24.73
C ILE A 549 3.34 24.23 26.12
N TYR A 550 2.50 23.23 26.40
CA TYR A 550 2.50 22.46 27.64
C TYR A 550 3.36 21.20 27.55
N LYS A 551 3.45 20.61 26.35
CA LYS A 551 4.28 19.46 26.03
C LYS A 551 5.11 19.77 24.78
N GLY A 552 6.42 19.88 24.93
CA GLY A 552 7.34 20.05 23.82
C GLY A 552 7.99 18.71 23.45
N PHE A 553 8.10 18.44 22.17
CA PHE A 553 8.66 17.20 21.66
C PHE A 553 10.14 17.37 21.31
N LYS A 554 10.97 16.41 21.71
CA LYS A 554 12.40 16.39 21.42
C LYS A 554 12.71 15.19 20.52
N TYR A 555 13.47 15.47 19.48
CA TYR A 555 13.86 14.49 18.47
C TYR A 555 15.37 14.33 18.48
N GLU A 556 15.83 13.10 18.30
CA GLU A 556 17.25 12.77 18.16
C GLU A 556 17.48 11.94 16.89
N GLU A 557 18.67 12.09 16.29
CA GLU A 557 19.07 11.28 15.15
C GLU A 557 19.31 9.84 15.58
N THR A 558 18.47 8.94 15.17
CA THR A 558 18.60 7.50 15.38
C THR A 558 18.50 6.74 14.06
N GLY A 559 18.75 5.44 14.09
CA GLY A 559 18.54 4.57 12.93
C GLY A 559 17.08 4.56 12.48
N VAL A 560 16.84 4.48 11.17
CA VAL A 560 15.51 4.42 10.57
C VAL A 560 15.30 3.05 9.94
N GLU A 561 14.35 2.29 10.47
CA GLU A 561 13.93 0.98 9.97
C GLU A 561 13.07 1.11 8.71
N GLY A 562 13.15 0.09 7.82
CA GLY A 562 12.26 -0.05 6.67
C GLY A 562 12.50 0.94 5.52
N ALA A 563 13.60 1.70 5.55
CA ALA A 563 14.00 2.50 4.40
C ALA A 563 14.56 1.59 3.30
N GLU A 564 14.07 1.77 2.06
CA GLU A 564 14.52 0.96 0.93
C GLU A 564 15.42 1.76 0.00
N PHE A 565 16.48 1.10 -0.42
CA PHE A 565 17.47 1.65 -1.31
C PHE A 565 17.69 0.75 -2.51
N GLU A 566 17.98 1.37 -3.63
CA GLU A 566 18.43 0.70 -4.84
C GLU A 566 19.88 1.08 -5.12
N ILE A 567 20.68 0.05 -5.38
CA ILE A 567 22.08 0.20 -5.80
C ILE A 567 22.13 0.02 -7.30
N TYR A 568 22.76 0.94 -7.96
CA TYR A 568 22.96 0.96 -9.39
C TYR A 568 24.45 0.98 -9.75
N ALA A 569 24.80 0.34 -10.84
CA ALA A 569 26.13 0.46 -11.41
C ALA A 569 26.31 1.86 -12.02
N LYS A 570 27.29 2.62 -11.56
CA LYS A 570 27.62 3.94 -12.11
C LYS A 570 28.29 3.84 -13.47
N ASP A 571 29.14 2.84 -13.64
CA ASP A 571 29.83 2.51 -14.86
C ASP A 571 29.56 1.05 -15.21
N THR A 572 29.73 0.67 -16.46
CA THR A 572 29.60 -0.73 -16.89
C THR A 572 30.62 -1.59 -16.14
N ILE A 573 30.13 -2.61 -15.45
CA ILE A 573 30.94 -3.56 -14.67
C ILE A 573 31.07 -4.85 -15.46
N TYR A 574 32.27 -5.19 -15.79
CA TYR A 574 32.60 -6.38 -16.56
C TYR A 574 32.88 -7.56 -15.64
N SER A 575 32.70 -8.76 -16.17
CA SER A 575 33.11 -9.99 -15.49
C SER A 575 34.64 -9.96 -15.26
N PRO A 576 35.13 -10.18 -14.04
CA PRO A 576 36.57 -10.15 -13.75
C PRO A 576 37.33 -11.28 -14.44
N ASP A 577 36.67 -12.36 -14.86
CA ASP A 577 37.23 -13.49 -15.58
C ASP A 577 37.64 -13.16 -17.02
N GLY A 578 37.33 -11.95 -17.53
CA GLY A 578 37.63 -11.57 -18.89
C GLY A 578 36.84 -12.31 -19.95
N ALA A 579 35.78 -12.99 -19.58
CA ALA A 579 34.89 -13.71 -20.50
C ALA A 579 34.38 -12.81 -21.61
N LYS A 580 34.18 -13.34 -22.79
CA LYS A 580 33.66 -12.65 -23.96
C LYS A 580 32.38 -13.32 -24.43
N ASP A 581 31.45 -12.52 -24.94
CA ASP A 581 30.23 -12.98 -25.57
C ASP A 581 30.49 -13.61 -26.97
N GLU A 582 29.46 -14.11 -27.63
CA GLU A 582 29.56 -14.71 -28.97
C GLU A 582 30.06 -13.72 -30.05
N ALA A 583 29.96 -12.41 -29.83
CA ALA A 583 30.45 -11.36 -30.72
C ALA A 583 31.86 -10.92 -30.36
N GLY A 584 32.48 -11.46 -29.32
CA GLY A 584 33.84 -11.17 -28.86
C GLY A 584 33.95 -9.93 -27.94
N ASN A 585 32.80 -9.38 -27.43
CA ASN A 585 32.84 -8.29 -26.50
C ASN A 585 32.95 -8.82 -25.03
N PRO A 586 33.60 -8.04 -24.13
CA PRO A 586 33.64 -8.43 -22.72
C PRO A 586 32.25 -8.69 -22.16
N VAL A 587 32.09 -9.75 -21.40
CA VAL A 587 30.82 -10.05 -20.72
C VAL A 587 30.57 -9.00 -19.66
N VAL A 588 29.41 -8.37 -19.75
CA VAL A 588 28.95 -7.37 -18.81
C VAL A 588 28.16 -8.04 -17.69
N ARG A 589 28.51 -7.74 -16.42
CA ARG A 589 27.71 -8.12 -15.25
C ARG A 589 26.59 -7.14 -14.99
N TYR A 590 26.93 -5.85 -15.11
CA TYR A 590 25.97 -4.76 -15.00
C TYR A 590 26.32 -3.69 -16.03
N GLU A 591 25.34 -3.32 -16.82
CA GLU A 591 25.47 -2.13 -17.66
C GLU A 591 25.42 -0.89 -16.76
N LYS A 592 25.94 0.21 -17.28
CA LYS A 592 25.77 1.50 -16.63
C LYS A 592 24.28 1.75 -16.36
N ASP A 593 23.99 2.19 -15.14
CA ASP A 593 22.65 2.46 -14.60
C ASP A 593 21.75 1.23 -14.41
N ASP A 594 22.31 0.02 -14.49
CA ASP A 594 21.58 -1.20 -14.11
C ASP A 594 21.35 -1.27 -12.61
N LEU A 595 20.17 -1.75 -12.23
CA LEU A 595 19.84 -2.08 -10.86
C LEU A 595 20.61 -3.33 -10.42
N VAL A 596 21.52 -3.14 -9.47
CA VAL A 596 22.38 -4.22 -8.95
C VAL A 596 21.71 -4.95 -7.78
N ALA A 597 21.14 -4.18 -6.85
CA ALA A 597 20.53 -4.74 -5.66
C ALA A 597 19.52 -3.78 -5.01
N LYS A 598 18.70 -4.35 -4.14
CA LYS A 598 17.82 -3.60 -3.24
C LYS A 598 18.17 -3.91 -1.80
N LEU A 599 18.15 -2.89 -0.98
CA LEU A 599 18.42 -2.96 0.45
C LEU A 599 17.26 -2.40 1.24
N THR A 600 16.97 -3.02 2.38
CA THR A 600 16.01 -2.50 3.36
C THR A 600 16.72 -2.41 4.71
N THR A 601 16.59 -1.28 5.39
CA THR A 601 17.23 -1.06 6.67
C THR A 601 16.50 -1.78 7.80
N ASP A 602 17.28 -2.33 8.73
CA ASP A 602 16.83 -3.00 9.94
C ASP A 602 16.41 -2.02 11.07
N GLU A 603 16.08 -2.54 12.23
CA GLU A 603 15.70 -1.79 13.43
C GLU A 603 16.78 -0.79 13.92
N ASN A 604 18.05 -1.00 13.57
CA ASN A 604 19.16 -0.11 13.87
C ASN A 604 19.39 0.95 12.78
N GLY A 605 18.61 0.91 11.72
CA GLY A 605 18.76 1.74 10.53
C GLY A 605 19.94 1.31 9.67
N THR A 606 20.35 0.05 9.73
CA THR A 606 21.47 -0.48 8.94
C THR A 606 21.01 -1.50 7.91
N ALA A 607 21.71 -1.55 6.79
CA ALA A 607 21.58 -2.61 5.82
C ALA A 607 22.95 -2.96 5.26
N VAL A 608 23.18 -4.23 5.06
CA VAL A 608 24.45 -4.74 4.56
C VAL A 608 24.23 -5.53 3.29
N ILE A 609 25.06 -5.30 2.31
CA ILE A 609 25.14 -6.17 1.14
C ILE A 609 26.58 -6.62 0.95
N ASN A 610 26.71 -7.92 0.74
CA ASN A 610 27.99 -8.57 0.51
C ASN A 610 28.10 -9.03 -0.94
N ASN A 611 29.29 -9.40 -1.34
CA ASN A 611 29.58 -10.01 -2.63
C ASN A 611 29.25 -9.13 -3.84
N LEU A 612 29.34 -7.81 -3.68
CA LEU A 612 29.27 -6.89 -4.81
C LEU A 612 30.52 -7.06 -5.67
N PRO A 613 30.44 -7.12 -7.00
CA PRO A 613 31.59 -7.00 -7.86
C PRO A 613 32.40 -5.72 -7.57
N LEU A 614 33.72 -5.73 -7.79
CA LEU A 614 34.49 -4.52 -7.73
C LEU A 614 34.03 -3.54 -8.82
N GLY A 615 33.93 -2.25 -8.49
CA GLY A 615 33.44 -1.23 -9.41
C GLY A 615 32.91 0.00 -8.70
N THR A 616 32.36 0.93 -9.47
CA THR A 616 31.75 2.15 -8.97
C THR A 616 30.23 2.05 -9.04
N TYR A 617 29.60 2.43 -7.96
CA TYR A 617 28.15 2.33 -7.75
C TYR A 617 27.57 3.65 -7.28
N TYR A 618 26.26 3.80 -7.40
CA TYR A 618 25.53 4.81 -6.67
C TYR A 618 24.27 4.23 -6.01
N LEU A 619 23.97 4.80 -4.87
CA LEU A 619 22.74 4.46 -4.13
C LEU A 619 21.69 5.52 -4.38
N LYS A 620 20.45 5.07 -4.44
CA LYS A 620 19.26 5.89 -4.50
C LYS A 620 18.25 5.37 -3.48
N GLU A 621 17.75 6.25 -2.65
CA GLU A 621 16.64 5.91 -1.78
C GLU A 621 15.34 5.85 -2.59
N VAL A 622 14.53 4.82 -2.38
CA VAL A 622 13.21 4.64 -3.02
C VAL A 622 12.08 4.63 -2.01
N VAL A 623 12.35 4.20 -0.78
CA VAL A 623 11.44 4.31 0.36
C VAL A 623 12.20 4.92 1.53
N ALA A 624 11.66 6.01 2.05
CA ALA A 624 12.30 6.80 3.11
C ALA A 624 12.29 6.16 4.50
N GLY A 625 11.49 5.12 4.68
CA GLY A 625 11.03 4.66 5.98
C GLY A 625 9.81 5.45 6.45
N GLU A 626 9.04 4.86 7.33
CA GLU A 626 7.82 5.48 7.85
C GLU A 626 8.15 6.76 8.63
N ASN A 627 7.36 7.80 8.41
CA ASN A 627 7.48 9.13 9.02
C ASN A 627 8.56 10.04 8.43
N PHE A 628 9.24 9.63 7.38
CA PHE A 628 10.31 10.41 6.76
C PHE A 628 10.00 10.83 5.32
N VAL A 629 10.66 11.91 4.91
CA VAL A 629 10.61 12.43 3.54
C VAL A 629 11.72 11.78 2.73
N LEU A 630 11.38 11.39 1.49
CA LEU A 630 12.34 10.75 0.60
C LEU A 630 13.54 11.67 0.31
N ASN A 631 14.73 11.16 0.54
CA ASN A 631 15.96 11.82 0.13
C ASN A 631 16.33 11.39 -1.30
N THR A 632 16.23 12.30 -2.24
CA THR A 632 16.52 12.05 -3.66
C THR A 632 18.01 12.16 -4.02
N GLU A 633 18.88 12.43 -3.04
CA GLU A 633 20.32 12.49 -3.26
C GLU A 633 20.84 11.12 -3.68
N GLN A 634 21.67 11.09 -4.71
CA GLN A 634 22.40 9.89 -5.10
C GLN A 634 23.81 9.96 -4.49
N LYS A 635 24.21 8.91 -3.79
CA LYS A 635 25.54 8.79 -3.21
C LYS A 635 26.35 7.72 -3.92
N GLU A 636 27.54 8.10 -4.31
CA GLU A 636 28.47 7.23 -5.02
C GLU A 636 29.44 6.57 -4.04
N PHE A 637 29.83 5.35 -4.34
CA PHE A 637 30.91 4.63 -3.66
C PHE A 637 31.66 3.75 -4.65
N THR A 638 32.94 3.47 -4.36
CA THR A 638 33.77 2.67 -5.22
C THR A 638 34.41 1.52 -4.44
N LEU A 639 34.32 0.33 -4.98
CA LEU A 639 34.93 -0.87 -4.45
C LEU A 639 36.16 -1.22 -5.29
N THR A 640 37.33 -1.04 -4.73
CA THR A 640 38.61 -1.30 -5.41
C THR A 640 39.56 -1.99 -4.43
N ALA A 641 40.03 -3.18 -4.77
CA ALA A 641 40.98 -3.90 -3.94
C ALA A 641 42.41 -3.29 -4.04
N GLU A 642 43.14 -3.34 -2.94
CA GLU A 642 44.50 -2.82 -2.87
C GLU A 642 45.51 -3.77 -3.57
N ASP A 643 45.35 -5.09 -3.38
CA ASP A 643 46.21 -6.13 -3.98
C ASP A 643 45.44 -7.47 -4.10
N ASP A 644 46.09 -8.54 -4.53
CA ASP A 644 45.52 -9.86 -4.72
C ASP A 644 45.32 -10.66 -3.40
N THR A 645 45.66 -10.09 -2.25
CA THR A 645 45.41 -10.71 -0.93
C THR A 645 44.13 -10.24 -0.28
N GLN A 646 43.59 -9.11 -0.71
CA GLN A 646 42.35 -8.56 -0.17
C GLN A 646 41.13 -9.21 -0.78
N ALA A 647 40.42 -10.03 -0.02
CA ALA A 647 39.26 -10.74 -0.47
C ALA A 647 37.99 -9.87 -0.50
N VAL A 648 37.83 -9.00 0.50
CA VAL A 648 36.65 -8.15 0.65
C VAL A 648 37.06 -6.68 0.84
N VAL A 649 36.47 -5.82 0.02
CA VAL A 649 36.57 -4.37 0.14
C VAL A 649 35.35 -3.88 0.91
N TYR A 650 35.59 -3.17 2.05
CA TYR A 650 34.49 -2.63 2.87
C TYR A 650 34.29 -1.16 2.62
N GLU A 651 33.05 -0.78 2.34
CA GLU A 651 32.64 0.60 2.21
C GLU A 651 31.41 0.92 3.08
N GLY A 652 31.31 2.17 3.54
CA GLY A 652 30.24 2.64 4.37
C GLY A 652 29.57 3.90 3.81
N VAL A 653 28.26 3.89 3.66
CA VAL A 653 27.49 5.06 3.20
C VAL A 653 26.40 5.39 4.22
N THR A 654 26.32 6.69 4.57
CA THR A 654 25.28 7.18 5.50
C THR A 654 24.31 8.08 4.76
N TYR A 655 23.02 7.81 4.92
CA TYR A 655 21.91 8.66 4.49
C TYR A 655 21.19 9.28 5.68
N LYS A 656 20.75 10.52 5.51
CA LYS A 656 19.91 11.21 6.50
C LYS A 656 18.64 11.69 5.81
N ASN A 657 17.50 11.45 6.44
CA ASN A 657 16.23 11.99 5.97
C ASN A 657 15.64 12.99 6.97
N GLU A 658 14.99 13.97 6.41
CA GLU A 658 14.11 14.86 7.16
C GLU A 658 12.84 14.08 7.53
N ARG A 659 12.36 14.25 8.77
CA ARG A 659 11.04 13.72 9.11
C ARG A 659 9.93 14.52 8.45
N GLN A 660 8.83 13.92 8.13
CA GLN A 660 7.64 14.62 7.69
C GLN A 660 7.10 15.47 8.86
N LYS A 661 6.92 16.74 8.64
CA LYS A 661 6.42 17.69 9.65
C LYS A 661 4.90 17.71 9.67
N VAL A 662 4.33 18.08 10.80
CA VAL A 662 2.90 18.24 10.98
C VAL A 662 2.61 19.68 11.34
N SER A 663 1.60 20.26 10.72
CA SER A 663 1.10 21.60 11.03
C SER A 663 -0.41 21.58 11.18
N VAL A 664 -0.87 22.02 12.32
CA VAL A 664 -2.30 22.10 12.64
C VAL A 664 -2.70 23.56 12.79
N SER A 665 -3.68 23.98 12.03
CA SER A 665 -4.18 25.36 12.03
C SER A 665 -5.69 25.42 12.11
N VAL A 666 -6.18 26.50 12.68
CA VAL A 666 -7.61 26.78 12.78
C VAL A 666 -7.88 28.18 12.22
N GLU A 667 -8.94 28.30 11.47
CA GLU A 667 -9.50 29.57 11.04
C GLU A 667 -10.84 29.75 11.72
N LYS A 668 -10.99 30.85 12.45
CA LYS A 668 -12.16 31.15 13.26
C LYS A 668 -12.96 32.31 12.70
N LYS A 669 -14.25 32.10 12.50
CA LYS A 669 -15.14 33.14 11.98
C LYS A 669 -16.51 33.12 12.65
N ASP A 670 -17.21 34.23 12.47
CA ASP A 670 -18.61 34.37 12.80
C ASP A 670 -19.49 33.63 11.79
N SER A 671 -20.45 32.85 12.27
CA SER A 671 -21.32 32.02 11.42
C SER A 671 -22.38 32.80 10.65
N VAL A 672 -22.61 34.07 11.04
CA VAL A 672 -23.64 34.93 10.45
C VAL A 672 -23.00 36.00 9.54
N THR A 673 -21.98 36.70 10.05
CA THR A 673 -21.33 37.77 9.32
C THR A 673 -20.15 37.34 8.48
N GLY A 674 -19.56 36.20 8.80
CA GLY A 674 -18.32 35.73 8.20
C GLY A 674 -17.07 36.46 8.68
N GLU A 675 -17.19 37.39 9.63
CA GLU A 675 -16.06 38.13 10.18
C GLU A 675 -15.08 37.18 10.92
N LYS A 676 -13.80 37.53 10.85
CA LYS A 676 -12.74 36.77 11.51
C LYS A 676 -12.71 37.08 13.00
N LEU A 677 -12.61 36.04 13.82
CA LEU A 677 -12.66 36.16 15.28
C LEU A 677 -11.28 36.07 15.91
N GLU A 678 -10.75 37.18 16.38
CA GLU A 678 -9.50 37.27 17.14
C GLU A 678 -9.71 36.90 18.60
N GLY A 679 -8.69 36.30 19.22
CA GLY A 679 -8.59 36.06 20.66
C GLY A 679 -9.34 34.82 21.15
N VAL A 680 -9.89 33.98 20.27
CA VAL A 680 -10.50 32.70 20.62
C VAL A 680 -9.38 31.68 20.89
N ILE A 681 -9.38 31.08 22.08
CA ILE A 681 -8.33 30.14 22.49
C ILE A 681 -8.75 28.70 22.17
N PHE A 682 -7.91 28.02 21.44
CA PHE A 682 -8.04 26.60 21.17
C PHE A 682 -6.98 25.79 21.91
N GLY A 683 -7.38 24.62 22.38
CA GLY A 683 -6.49 23.61 22.95
C GLY A 683 -6.27 22.47 21.95
N LEU A 684 -5.00 22.07 21.80
CA LEU A 684 -4.59 20.89 21.05
C LEU A 684 -4.29 19.76 22.04
N TYR A 685 -4.88 18.60 21.82
CA TYR A 685 -4.82 17.45 22.70
C TYR A 685 -4.37 16.19 21.95
N ALA A 686 -3.72 15.28 22.65
CA ALA A 686 -3.44 13.95 22.15
C ALA A 686 -4.74 13.12 22.11
N ALA A 687 -5.12 12.56 20.96
CA ALA A 687 -6.29 11.68 20.83
C ALA A 687 -5.96 10.21 21.11
N GLU A 688 -4.67 9.88 21.15
CA GLU A 688 -4.12 8.58 21.50
C GLU A 688 -2.81 8.77 22.28
N ASP A 689 -2.27 7.70 22.84
CA ASP A 689 -0.97 7.74 23.50
C ASP A 689 0.12 8.04 22.49
N ILE A 690 0.99 9.01 22.78
CA ILE A 690 2.14 9.35 21.94
C ILE A 690 3.33 8.57 22.45
N LEU A 691 3.90 7.75 21.58
CA LEU A 691 4.99 6.84 21.91
C LEU A 691 6.35 7.41 21.47
N SER A 692 7.41 7.02 22.18
CA SER A 692 8.78 7.18 21.72
C SER A 692 9.08 6.23 20.56
N ASN A 693 10.21 6.41 19.90
CA ASN A 693 10.75 5.47 18.91
C ASN A 693 11.01 4.05 19.47
N GLN A 694 11.02 3.89 20.80
CA GLN A 694 11.16 2.60 21.46
C GLN A 694 9.82 2.02 21.96
N GLY A 695 8.71 2.70 21.65
CA GLY A 695 7.36 2.27 22.02
C GLY A 695 6.97 2.62 23.47
N GLU A 696 7.73 3.47 24.18
CA GLU A 696 7.36 3.95 25.50
C GLU A 696 6.34 5.09 25.39
N VAL A 697 5.33 5.09 26.26
CA VAL A 697 4.34 6.16 26.33
C VAL A 697 5.00 7.42 26.88
N LEU A 698 5.13 8.44 26.04
CA LEU A 698 5.67 9.76 26.41
C LEU A 698 4.56 10.75 26.80
N VAL A 699 3.40 10.64 26.16
CA VAL A 699 2.22 11.47 26.47
C VAL A 699 1.01 10.55 26.44
N GLU A 700 0.23 10.55 27.54
CA GLU A 700 -1.02 9.80 27.60
C GLU A 700 -2.12 10.49 26.77
N LYS A 701 -3.03 9.70 26.27
CA LYS A 701 -4.25 10.16 25.63
C LYS A 701 -4.96 11.25 26.47
N ASP A 702 -5.66 12.14 25.80
CA ASP A 702 -6.41 13.29 26.36
C ASP A 702 -5.54 14.34 27.12
N THR A 703 -4.20 14.26 26.94
CA THR A 703 -3.29 15.27 27.50
C THR A 703 -3.31 16.52 26.62
N LEU A 704 -3.41 17.68 27.27
CA LEU A 704 -3.24 18.99 26.62
C LEU A 704 -1.78 19.20 26.20
N LEU A 705 -1.57 19.49 24.92
CA LEU A 705 -0.26 19.74 24.34
C LEU A 705 0.06 21.23 24.23
N GLU A 706 -0.88 22.02 23.73
CA GLU A 706 -0.72 23.45 23.50
C GLU A 706 -2.07 24.17 23.58
N LYS A 707 -2.04 25.43 24.08
CA LYS A 707 -3.14 26.38 23.94
C LYS A 707 -2.67 27.60 23.15
N LYS A 708 -3.46 27.98 22.16
CA LYS A 708 -3.15 29.13 21.32
C LYS A 708 -4.39 29.95 20.97
N ALA A 709 -4.23 31.27 20.92
CA ALA A 709 -5.29 32.16 20.54
C ALA A 709 -5.24 32.49 19.04
N THR A 710 -6.41 32.74 18.45
CA THR A 710 -6.52 33.26 17.09
C THR A 710 -6.00 34.69 17.03
N ASP A 711 -5.31 35.02 15.95
CA ASP A 711 -4.79 36.35 15.64
C ASP A 711 -5.87 37.30 15.05
N ALA A 712 -5.48 38.53 14.69
CA ALA A 712 -6.37 39.51 14.07
C ALA A 712 -6.97 39.07 12.72
N LYS A 713 -6.47 38.04 12.11
CA LYS A 713 -7.03 37.41 10.89
C LYS A 713 -7.96 36.25 11.23
N GLY A 714 -8.22 36.00 12.50
CA GLY A 714 -8.98 34.85 12.97
C GLY A 714 -8.27 33.53 12.83
N THR A 715 -6.96 33.53 12.61
CA THR A 715 -6.19 32.31 12.36
C THR A 715 -5.24 31.97 13.51
N LEU A 716 -4.99 30.73 13.71
CA LEU A 716 -3.88 30.22 14.51
C LEU A 716 -3.23 29.03 13.84
N THR A 717 -1.96 28.85 14.05
CA THR A 717 -1.23 27.60 13.76
C THR A 717 -0.50 27.23 15.04
N PHE A 718 -0.68 26.00 15.52
CA PHE A 718 0.02 25.55 16.72
C PHE A 718 1.52 25.49 16.48
N ASP A 719 2.30 25.86 17.50
CA ASP A 719 3.76 25.99 17.42
C ASP A 719 4.48 24.67 17.76
N SER A 720 3.78 23.73 18.36
CA SER A 720 4.32 22.43 18.74
C SER A 720 4.83 21.65 17.51
N ASP A 721 6.06 21.16 17.57
CA ASP A 721 6.64 20.30 16.55
C ASP A 721 6.11 18.86 16.73
N LEU A 722 4.88 18.63 16.29
CA LEU A 722 4.11 17.44 16.56
C LEU A 722 4.71 16.19 15.87
N PRO A 723 4.76 15.04 16.57
CA PRO A 723 4.96 13.74 15.91
C PRO A 723 3.73 13.35 15.09
N HIS A 724 3.87 12.35 14.22
CA HIS A 724 2.71 11.72 13.60
C HIS A 724 1.82 11.07 14.67
N GLY A 725 0.52 11.08 14.41
CA GLY A 725 -0.45 10.54 15.35
C GLY A 725 -1.80 11.22 15.23
N LYS A 726 -2.68 10.88 16.14
CA LYS A 726 -4.03 11.45 16.20
C LYS A 726 -4.14 12.45 17.33
N TYR A 727 -4.75 13.55 17.00
CA TYR A 727 -4.96 14.67 17.91
C TYR A 727 -6.41 15.09 17.87
N TYR A 728 -6.80 15.95 18.77
CA TYR A 728 -8.04 16.70 18.63
C TYR A 728 -7.86 18.13 19.08
N VAL A 729 -8.61 19.01 18.45
CA VAL A 729 -8.65 20.44 18.77
C VAL A 729 -10.05 20.81 19.21
N LYS A 730 -10.16 21.55 20.29
CA LYS A 730 -11.42 22.13 20.75
C LYS A 730 -11.23 23.56 21.21
N GLU A 731 -12.31 24.31 21.19
CA GLU A 731 -12.33 25.64 21.72
C GLU A 731 -12.31 25.60 23.26
N GLU A 732 -11.36 26.28 23.85
CA GLU A 732 -11.21 26.38 25.30
C GLU A 732 -11.80 27.68 25.85
N VAL A 733 -11.62 28.80 25.11
CA VAL A 733 -12.14 30.11 25.47
C VAL A 733 -12.70 30.77 24.23
N ARG A 734 -13.97 31.02 24.25
CA ARG A 734 -14.68 31.74 23.22
C ARG A 734 -14.48 33.26 23.32
N LYS A 735 -14.76 33.94 22.27
CA LYS A 735 -14.92 35.40 22.32
C LYS A 735 -16.25 35.76 22.95
N ALA A 736 -16.27 36.82 23.83
CA ALA A 736 -17.50 37.31 24.40
C ALA A 736 -18.49 37.71 23.31
N GLY A 737 -19.75 37.46 23.53
CA GLY A 737 -20.81 37.69 22.54
C GLY A 737 -21.10 36.52 21.62
N TYR A 738 -20.48 35.38 21.86
CA TYR A 738 -20.67 34.17 21.07
C TYR A 738 -21.10 32.99 21.96
N LEU A 739 -21.86 32.06 21.37
CA LEU A 739 -22.30 30.88 22.06
C LEU A 739 -21.11 29.88 22.27
N PRO A 740 -21.21 29.02 23.30
CA PRO A 740 -20.21 27.93 23.46
C PRO A 740 -20.16 27.05 22.21
N ASN A 741 -19.00 26.77 21.75
CA ASN A 741 -18.76 25.79 20.69
C ASN A 741 -18.14 24.53 21.29
N GLU A 742 -18.91 23.45 21.33
CA GLU A 742 -18.48 22.14 21.84
C GLU A 742 -17.90 21.24 20.72
N GLU A 743 -17.73 21.79 19.52
CA GLU A 743 -17.18 21.02 18.40
C GLU A 743 -15.75 20.58 18.71
N VAL A 744 -15.52 19.29 18.59
CA VAL A 744 -14.20 18.69 18.69
C VAL A 744 -13.75 18.31 17.28
N TRP A 745 -12.69 18.93 16.81
CA TRP A 745 -12.07 18.56 15.56
C TRP A 745 -11.03 17.44 15.78
N ASN A 746 -11.35 16.23 15.33
CA ASN A 746 -10.39 15.12 15.30
C ASN A 746 -9.41 15.33 14.15
N VAL A 747 -8.15 15.39 14.49
CA VAL A 747 -7.02 15.64 13.62
C VAL A 747 -6.27 14.34 13.41
N ASP A 748 -6.31 13.81 12.21
CA ASP A 748 -5.52 12.65 11.82
C ASP A 748 -4.25 13.15 11.11
N ALA A 749 -3.16 13.16 11.85
CA ALA A 749 -1.84 13.56 11.38
C ALA A 749 -0.91 12.34 11.22
N THR A 750 -1.48 11.21 10.83
CA THR A 750 -0.71 10.01 10.51
C THR A 750 0.09 10.21 9.23
N TYR A 751 1.18 9.49 9.12
CA TYR A 751 2.04 9.54 7.94
C TYR A 751 1.24 9.29 6.65
N GLU A 752 1.38 10.15 5.66
CA GLU A 752 0.67 10.02 4.39
C GLU A 752 1.51 9.35 3.30
N ASN A 753 2.67 9.93 2.99
CA ASN A 753 3.62 9.41 2.00
C ASN A 753 4.96 10.14 2.07
N GLN A 754 5.97 9.52 1.54
CA GLN A 754 7.36 10.03 1.58
C GLN A 754 7.65 11.28 0.72
N ASN A 755 6.75 11.68 -0.17
CA ASN A 755 6.95 12.84 -1.04
C ASN A 755 6.38 14.12 -0.47
N LEU A 756 5.68 14.01 0.64
CA LEU A 756 5.09 15.14 1.34
C LEU A 756 5.98 15.54 2.52
N ALA A 757 6.60 16.72 2.44
CA ALA A 757 7.49 17.21 3.50
C ALA A 757 6.72 17.66 4.74
N LYS A 758 5.48 18.06 4.59
CA LYS A 758 4.66 18.59 5.68
C LYS A 758 3.19 18.28 5.47
N ILE A 759 2.57 17.71 6.47
CA ILE A 759 1.12 17.52 6.55
C ILE A 759 0.54 18.85 7.08
N GLU A 760 -0.29 19.50 6.29
CA GLU A 760 -0.97 20.72 6.67
C GLU A 760 -2.45 20.46 6.88
N LEU A 761 -2.86 20.51 8.13
CA LEU A 761 -4.24 20.27 8.55
C LEU A 761 -4.85 21.57 9.00
N ASN A 762 -5.92 21.94 8.34
CA ASN A 762 -6.61 23.20 8.58
C ASN A 762 -8.11 22.96 8.76
N LYS A 763 -8.69 23.65 9.74
CA LYS A 763 -10.13 23.58 10.01
C LYS A 763 -10.68 24.97 10.14
N GLU A 764 -11.72 25.21 9.41
CA GLU A 764 -12.57 26.36 9.63
C GLU A 764 -13.60 26.03 10.71
N VAL A 765 -13.68 26.86 11.74
CA VAL A 765 -14.60 26.73 12.87
C VAL A 765 -15.41 28.01 13.00
N GLU A 766 -16.70 27.84 13.07
CA GLU A 766 -17.62 28.98 13.20
C GLU A 766 -18.15 29.04 14.62
N ASN A 767 -18.34 30.28 15.15
CA ASN A 767 -19.15 30.46 16.32
C ASN A 767 -20.38 31.26 15.98
N GLN A 768 -21.47 30.84 16.58
CA GLN A 768 -22.73 31.59 16.44
C GLN A 768 -22.70 32.75 17.39
N PRO A 769 -22.86 34.01 16.89
CA PRO A 769 -22.99 35.15 17.76
C PRO A 769 -24.32 35.13 18.52
N THR A 770 -24.37 35.80 19.63
CA THR A 770 -25.65 36.15 20.26
C THR A 770 -26.46 36.99 19.28
N GLU A 771 -27.75 36.88 19.35
CA GLU A 771 -28.67 37.63 18.48
C GLU A 771 -29.61 38.46 19.32
N THR A 772 -29.59 39.74 19.12
CA THR A 772 -30.52 40.67 19.75
C THR A 772 -31.34 41.37 18.66
N ARG A 773 -32.64 41.24 18.76
CA ARG A 773 -33.61 41.87 17.85
C ARG A 773 -34.28 43.00 18.55
N ILE A 774 -34.21 44.16 17.98
CA ILE A 774 -34.74 45.39 18.54
C ILE A 774 -35.80 45.93 17.58
N THR A 775 -37.00 46.09 18.11
CA THR A 775 -38.11 46.70 17.41
C THR A 775 -38.40 48.10 18.01
N LYS A 776 -38.56 49.08 17.14
CA LYS A 776 -38.98 50.42 17.52
C LYS A 776 -40.37 50.66 16.98
N THR A 777 -41.38 50.64 17.83
CA THR A 777 -42.76 50.58 17.36
C THR A 777 -43.57 51.82 17.83
N ASP A 778 -44.55 52.22 17.03
CA ASP A 778 -45.57 53.12 17.41
C ASP A 778 -46.49 52.47 18.44
N ALA A 779 -46.63 53.07 19.62
CA ALA A 779 -47.40 52.53 20.73
C ALA A 779 -48.91 52.31 20.43
N THR A 780 -49.46 53.07 19.44
CA THR A 780 -50.87 52.97 19.07
C THR A 780 -51.16 51.99 17.97
N THR A 781 -50.27 51.88 16.96
CA THR A 781 -50.49 51.02 15.78
C THR A 781 -49.74 49.68 15.88
N GLY A 782 -48.68 49.63 16.67
CA GLY A 782 -47.80 48.47 16.80
C GLY A 782 -46.90 48.25 15.60
N ASN A 783 -46.87 49.15 14.62
CA ASN A 783 -46.02 49.08 13.45
C ASN A 783 -44.62 49.62 13.77
N GLU A 784 -43.63 49.12 13.07
CA GLU A 784 -42.27 49.65 13.15
C GLU A 784 -42.24 51.16 12.85
N LEU A 785 -41.47 51.89 13.64
CA LEU A 785 -41.34 53.31 13.58
C LEU A 785 -39.98 53.72 13.04
N GLU A 786 -39.99 54.48 11.93
CA GLU A 786 -38.80 54.98 11.25
C GLU A 786 -38.35 56.30 11.80
N GLY A 787 -37.04 56.53 11.86
CA GLY A 787 -36.47 57.87 12.13
C GLY A 787 -36.03 58.11 13.57
N ALA A 788 -36.27 57.21 14.49
CA ALA A 788 -35.74 57.35 15.86
C ALA A 788 -34.25 57.05 15.91
N LYS A 789 -33.42 57.82 16.54
CA LYS A 789 -32.01 57.53 16.79
C LYS A 789 -31.90 56.77 18.12
N LEU A 790 -31.47 55.54 18.00
CA LEU A 790 -31.38 54.60 19.10
C LEU A 790 -29.93 54.25 19.41
N GLN A 791 -29.67 53.96 20.67
CA GLN A 791 -28.38 53.52 21.18
C GLN A 791 -28.58 52.29 22.10
N VAL A 792 -27.72 51.29 21.95
CA VAL A 792 -27.53 50.27 22.96
C VAL A 792 -26.33 50.65 23.81
N ILE A 793 -26.55 50.75 25.10
CA ILE A 793 -25.57 51.20 26.10
C ILE A 793 -25.27 50.02 27.02
N ASP A 794 -23.99 49.72 27.24
CA ASP A 794 -23.59 48.69 28.18
C ASP A 794 -23.71 49.14 29.64
N LYS A 795 -23.48 48.22 30.58
CA LYS A 795 -23.51 48.51 32.03
C LYS A 795 -22.50 49.57 32.50
N ASP A 796 -21.44 49.80 31.73
CA ASP A 796 -20.40 50.78 32.04
C ASP A 796 -20.67 52.15 31.43
N GLY A 797 -21.80 52.32 30.73
CA GLY A 797 -22.24 53.52 30.08
C GLY A 797 -21.65 53.76 28.69
N THR A 798 -21.06 52.76 28.07
CA THR A 798 -20.50 52.82 26.73
C THR A 798 -21.59 52.51 25.71
N VAL A 799 -21.72 53.36 24.67
CA VAL A 799 -22.57 53.06 23.52
C VAL A 799 -21.89 51.98 22.69
N VAL A 800 -22.52 50.84 22.61
CA VAL A 800 -21.99 49.66 21.87
C VAL A 800 -22.57 49.53 20.45
N GLU A 801 -23.76 50.15 20.25
CA GLU A 801 -24.42 50.18 18.93
C GLU A 801 -25.26 51.49 18.83
N GLU A 802 -25.27 52.09 17.67
CA GLU A 802 -26.07 53.27 17.40
C GLU A 802 -26.63 53.23 15.96
N TRP A 803 -27.93 53.48 15.80
CA TRP A 803 -28.56 53.46 14.47
C TRP A 803 -29.81 54.36 14.45
N ILE A 804 -30.31 54.58 13.24
CA ILE A 804 -31.61 55.18 13.03
C ILE A 804 -32.62 54.08 12.71
N SER A 805 -33.75 54.08 13.42
CA SER A 805 -34.79 53.06 13.23
C SER A 805 -35.37 53.10 11.80
N THR A 806 -35.75 51.97 11.29
CA THR A 806 -36.37 51.79 9.98
C THR A 806 -37.71 51.07 10.13
N LYS A 807 -38.32 50.68 9.01
CA LYS A 807 -39.56 49.89 8.99
C LYS A 807 -39.35 48.42 9.23
N GLU A 808 -38.13 48.03 9.58
CA GLU A 808 -37.74 46.65 9.90
C GLU A 808 -37.05 46.62 11.27
N GLU A 809 -37.10 45.46 11.93
CA GLU A 809 -36.37 45.25 13.19
C GLU A 809 -34.87 45.44 12.98
N HIS A 810 -34.18 45.98 13.92
CA HIS A 810 -32.71 46.04 13.94
C HIS A 810 -32.13 44.82 14.61
N VAL A 811 -31.21 44.16 13.96
CA VAL A 811 -30.59 42.93 14.50
C VAL A 811 -29.13 43.19 14.81
N ILE A 812 -28.76 42.96 16.05
CA ILE A 812 -27.39 43.09 16.54
C ILE A 812 -26.87 41.73 16.85
N TYR A 813 -25.74 41.40 16.27
CA TYR A 813 -25.03 40.16 16.51
C TYR A 813 -23.81 40.37 17.38
N GLY A 814 -23.51 39.42 18.25
CA GLY A 814 -22.25 39.40 18.98
C GLY A 814 -22.20 40.29 20.22
N LEU A 815 -23.31 40.70 20.75
CA LEU A 815 -23.33 41.38 22.05
C LEU A 815 -22.93 40.39 23.15
N PRO A 816 -21.91 40.68 23.97
CA PRO A 816 -21.54 39.84 25.13
C PRO A 816 -22.70 39.66 26.11
N GLU A 817 -22.63 38.55 26.87
CA GLU A 817 -23.56 38.33 27.97
C GLU A 817 -23.52 39.50 28.96
N GLY A 818 -24.66 40.05 29.27
CA GLY A 818 -24.74 41.21 30.18
C GLY A 818 -26.03 41.96 30.10
N SER A 819 -26.12 43.00 30.96
CA SER A 819 -27.25 43.93 31.00
C SER A 819 -26.93 45.13 30.13
N TYR A 820 -27.88 45.49 29.30
CA TYR A 820 -27.82 46.63 28.39
C TYR A 820 -29.03 47.51 28.55
N THR A 821 -28.88 48.75 28.12
CA THR A 821 -29.97 49.73 28.06
C THR A 821 -30.18 50.16 26.62
N LEU A 822 -31.37 49.96 26.12
CA LEU A 822 -31.80 50.59 24.88
C LEU A 822 -32.26 52.01 25.23
N HIS A 823 -31.57 53.00 24.71
CA HIS A 823 -31.80 54.41 24.91
C HIS A 823 -32.20 55.05 23.57
N GLU A 824 -33.15 55.89 23.63
CA GLU A 824 -33.50 56.73 22.50
C GLU A 824 -32.86 58.11 22.65
N GLU A 825 -31.87 58.42 21.84
CA GLU A 825 -31.20 59.70 21.82
C GLU A 825 -32.05 60.82 21.16
N LEU A 826 -32.81 60.39 20.14
CA LEU A 826 -33.65 61.32 19.40
C LEU A 826 -34.88 60.58 18.85
N ALA A 827 -36.06 61.00 19.26
CA ALA A 827 -37.32 60.58 18.71
C ALA A 827 -37.65 61.27 17.37
N PRO A 828 -38.54 60.69 16.52
CA PRO A 828 -39.03 61.42 15.32
C PRO A 828 -39.96 62.57 15.64
N TYR A 829 -39.41 63.65 16.21
CA TYR A 829 -40.16 64.84 16.70
C TYR A 829 -40.97 65.49 15.60
N GLU A 830 -40.46 65.54 14.36
CA GLU A 830 -41.14 66.11 13.22
C GLU A 830 -42.45 65.37 12.91
N ASP A 831 -42.44 64.05 13.15
CA ASP A 831 -43.65 63.26 12.98
C ASP A 831 -44.55 63.20 14.20
N GLY A 832 -44.23 63.99 15.23
CA GLY A 832 -45.06 64.17 16.42
C GLY A 832 -44.92 63.13 17.50
N TYR A 833 -43.86 62.40 17.48
CA TYR A 833 -43.52 61.36 18.52
C TYR A 833 -42.74 62.04 19.66
N VAL A 834 -42.83 61.44 20.85
CA VAL A 834 -42.09 61.89 22.03
C VAL A 834 -41.17 60.77 22.45
N SER A 835 -40.02 61.07 23.00
CA SER A 835 -38.99 60.13 23.39
C SER A 835 -39.51 59.05 24.34
N ALA A 836 -39.19 57.79 24.05
CA ALA A 836 -39.47 56.67 24.92
C ALA A 836 -38.57 56.64 26.14
N SER A 837 -39.03 55.98 27.18
CA SER A 837 -38.18 55.68 28.33
C SER A 837 -37.20 54.55 27.97
N ASP A 838 -36.02 54.58 28.59
CA ASP A 838 -35.01 53.58 28.45
C ASP A 838 -35.58 52.16 28.74
N VAL A 839 -35.17 51.19 27.92
CA VAL A 839 -35.55 49.80 28.10
C VAL A 839 -34.31 48.97 28.45
N MET A 840 -34.31 48.43 29.66
CA MET A 840 -33.25 47.53 30.11
C MET A 840 -33.51 46.11 29.60
N PHE A 841 -32.49 45.46 29.12
CA PHE A 841 -32.57 44.08 28.66
C PHE A 841 -31.28 43.27 29.02
N GLU A 842 -31.39 41.98 29.03
CA GLU A 842 -30.26 41.07 29.26
C GLU A 842 -29.98 40.23 28.02
N VAL A 843 -28.75 40.20 27.63
CA VAL A 843 -28.24 39.27 26.61
C VAL A 843 -27.65 38.08 27.30
N LYS A 844 -28.00 36.85 26.81
CA LYS A 844 -27.47 35.57 27.28
C LYS A 844 -26.75 34.87 26.15
N GLU A 845 -25.62 34.21 26.47
CA GLU A 845 -24.88 33.43 25.54
C GLU A 845 -25.35 31.94 25.57
N ASP A 846 -26.69 31.69 25.56
CA ASP A 846 -27.34 30.37 25.65
C ASP A 846 -28.10 29.99 24.36
N GLY A 847 -27.98 30.76 23.30
CA GLY A 847 -28.65 30.56 22.00
C GLY A 847 -30.06 31.13 21.92
N SER A 848 -30.56 31.72 23.01
CA SER A 848 -31.85 32.44 22.98
C SER A 848 -31.71 33.79 22.24
N VAL A 849 -32.67 34.08 21.35
CA VAL A 849 -32.73 35.37 20.69
C VAL A 849 -33.30 36.40 21.68
N THR A 850 -32.50 37.40 22.02
CA THR A 850 -32.98 38.52 22.85
C THR A 850 -33.87 39.41 22.02
N LYS A 851 -35.08 39.67 22.50
CA LYS A 851 -36.04 40.54 21.84
C LYS A 851 -36.32 41.72 22.73
N VAL A 852 -36.17 42.92 22.15
CA VAL A 852 -36.35 44.18 22.85
C VAL A 852 -37.30 45.04 22.03
N GLU A 853 -38.30 45.56 22.68
CA GLU A 853 -39.25 46.47 22.04
C GLU A 853 -39.26 47.81 22.78
N MET A 854 -39.11 48.89 22.04
CA MET A 854 -39.27 50.25 22.53
C MET A 854 -40.43 50.93 21.77
N LYS A 855 -41.27 51.57 22.50
CA LYS A 855 -42.51 52.18 21.95
C LYS A 855 -42.53 53.64 22.11
N ASP A 856 -42.84 54.35 21.05
CA ASP A 856 -43.07 55.80 21.12
C ASP A 856 -44.57 56.09 21.12
N GLU A 857 -44.91 57.06 21.98
CA GLU A 857 -46.20 57.64 21.95
C GLU A 857 -46.19 58.98 21.19
N TYR A 858 -47.38 59.51 20.82
CA TYR A 858 -47.50 60.77 20.22
C TYR A 858 -47.50 61.90 21.27
N SER A 859 -47.08 63.08 20.83
CA SER A 859 -47.35 64.30 21.53
C SER A 859 -48.88 64.49 21.66
N LYS A 860 -49.29 64.98 22.80
CA LYS A 860 -50.70 65.19 23.13
C LYS A 860 -50.86 66.62 23.61
N VAL A 861 -51.72 67.32 22.96
CA VAL A 861 -52.02 68.70 23.34
C VAL A 861 -53.53 68.91 23.41
N GLU A 862 -53.92 69.64 24.41
CA GLU A 862 -55.30 70.01 24.56
C GLU A 862 -55.34 71.59 24.35
N ILE A 863 -56.11 71.97 23.36
CA ILE A 863 -56.22 73.40 22.98
C ILE A 863 -57.53 73.96 23.52
N SER A 864 -57.43 74.97 24.32
CA SER A 864 -58.60 75.65 24.86
C SER A 864 -58.78 77.04 24.18
N LYS A 865 -59.99 77.23 23.77
CA LYS A 865 -60.39 78.50 23.23
C LYS A 865 -61.36 79.21 24.19
N THR A 866 -60.89 80.17 24.92
CA THR A 866 -61.66 80.72 26.04
C THR A 866 -61.96 82.17 25.93
N ASP A 867 -63.01 82.61 26.60
CA ASP A 867 -63.34 84.01 26.80
C ASP A 867 -62.33 84.67 27.77
N LEU A 868 -61.70 85.73 27.37
CA LEU A 868 -60.63 86.37 28.13
C LEU A 868 -61.09 86.81 29.52
N THR A 869 -62.38 87.16 29.72
CA THR A 869 -62.92 87.64 30.98
C THR A 869 -63.46 86.55 31.87
N THR A 870 -64.14 85.55 31.32
CA THR A 870 -64.86 84.56 32.06
C THR A 870 -64.10 83.21 32.17
N GLY A 871 -63.09 82.98 31.30
CA GLY A 871 -62.40 81.77 31.22
C GLY A 871 -63.21 80.58 30.75
N LYS A 872 -64.41 80.80 30.18
CA LYS A 872 -65.25 79.73 29.62
C LYS A 872 -64.88 79.48 28.20
N GLU A 873 -64.92 78.16 27.82
CA GLU A 873 -64.72 77.69 26.47
C GLU A 873 -65.71 78.39 25.52
N LEU A 874 -65.20 78.70 24.31
CA LEU A 874 -65.96 79.36 23.25
C LEU A 874 -66.26 78.39 22.11
N GLU A 875 -67.47 78.46 21.59
CA GLU A 875 -67.95 77.70 20.46
C GLU A 875 -67.95 78.56 19.18
N GLY A 876 -67.58 77.92 18.03
CA GLY A 876 -67.73 78.59 16.73
C GLY A 876 -66.48 79.36 16.25
N ALA A 877 -65.36 79.35 16.99
CA ALA A 877 -64.07 79.86 16.48
C ALA A 877 -63.46 78.83 15.49
N LYS A 878 -62.98 79.31 14.39
CA LYS A 878 -62.20 78.46 13.46
C LYS A 878 -60.71 78.66 13.75
N LEU A 879 -60.07 77.63 14.21
CA LEU A 879 -58.65 77.60 14.59
C LEU A 879 -57.84 76.69 13.66
N GLN A 880 -56.63 77.13 13.50
CA GLN A 880 -55.56 76.28 12.81
C GLN A 880 -54.35 76.23 13.70
N ILE A 881 -53.67 75.01 13.66
CA ILE A 881 -52.32 74.87 14.10
C ILE A 881 -51.45 74.85 12.85
N ILE A 882 -50.46 75.72 12.80
CA ILE A 882 -49.56 75.84 11.63
C ILE A 882 -48.10 75.81 12.04
N CYS A 883 -47.35 75.15 11.16
CA CYS A 883 -45.89 75.17 11.29
C CYS A 883 -45.30 76.54 10.88
N LYS A 884 -44.01 76.72 11.21
CA LYS A 884 -43.27 77.95 10.87
C LYS A 884 -43.20 78.26 9.37
N ASP A 885 -43.24 77.21 8.54
CA ASP A 885 -43.31 77.33 7.07
C ASP A 885 -44.69 77.68 6.50
N GLY A 886 -45.66 77.71 7.35
CA GLY A 886 -47.06 78.04 6.99
C GLY A 886 -47.91 76.79 6.69
N THR A 887 -47.43 75.60 6.85
CA THR A 887 -48.20 74.31 6.68
C THR A 887 -49.26 74.21 7.78
N VAL A 888 -50.52 74.03 7.43
CA VAL A 888 -51.61 73.74 8.36
C VAL A 888 -51.61 72.32 8.78
N LEU A 889 -51.37 72.02 10.09
CA LEU A 889 -51.32 70.67 10.67
C LEU A 889 -52.71 70.20 11.12
N GLU A 890 -53.50 71.16 11.69
CA GLU A 890 -54.85 70.90 12.17
C GLU A 890 -55.75 72.07 11.93
N GLU A 891 -56.97 71.85 11.59
CA GLU A 891 -57.99 72.89 11.44
C GLU A 891 -59.34 72.41 11.97
N TRP A 892 -59.92 73.14 12.85
CA TRP A 892 -61.24 72.81 13.43
C TRP A 892 -62.06 74.00 13.78
N ILE A 893 -63.31 73.73 14.08
CA ILE A 893 -64.21 74.72 14.66
C ILE A 893 -64.45 74.35 16.11
N THR A 894 -64.30 75.22 17.05
CA THR A 894 -64.51 75.06 18.49
C THR A 894 -65.97 74.72 18.79
N ASP A 895 -66.20 73.75 19.69
CA ASP A 895 -67.49 73.25 20.11
C ASP A 895 -67.80 73.53 21.59
N GLY A 896 -67.09 74.47 22.16
CA GLY A 896 -67.23 74.82 23.58
C GLY A 896 -66.54 73.86 24.56
N LYS A 897 -65.61 73.15 24.09
CA LYS A 897 -64.71 72.23 24.85
C LYS A 897 -63.31 72.39 24.33
N PRO A 898 -62.31 71.98 25.20
CA PRO A 898 -60.95 71.83 24.72
C PRO A 898 -60.86 70.88 23.56
N HIS A 899 -60.17 71.24 22.52
CA HIS A 899 -59.86 70.38 21.38
C HIS A 899 -58.54 69.57 21.63
N SER A 900 -58.64 68.32 21.58
CA SER A 900 -57.49 67.46 21.77
C SER A 900 -56.86 67.08 20.42
N VAL A 901 -55.63 67.46 20.26
CA VAL A 901 -54.79 67.08 19.09
C VAL A 901 -53.65 66.24 19.54
N ALA A 902 -53.35 65.19 18.72
CA ALA A 902 -52.21 64.32 18.94
C ALA A 902 -51.30 64.38 17.70
N LYS A 903 -50.09 63.95 17.88
CA LYS A 903 -49.12 63.81 16.78
C LYS A 903 -48.73 65.09 16.08
N LEU A 904 -48.56 66.12 16.85
CA LEU A 904 -47.96 67.37 16.38
C LEU A 904 -46.45 67.39 16.59
N PRO A 905 -45.68 68.03 15.71
CA PRO A 905 -44.25 68.17 15.89
C PRO A 905 -43.80 68.54 17.29
N VAL A 906 -42.80 67.91 17.85
CA VAL A 906 -42.23 68.13 19.19
C VAL A 906 -40.97 69.00 19.04
N ASN A 907 -40.74 69.89 20.00
CA ASN A 907 -39.61 70.81 20.04
C ASN A 907 -39.57 71.81 18.87
N GLU A 908 -40.60 71.85 18.07
CA GLU A 908 -40.77 72.82 17.00
C GLU A 908 -41.77 73.99 17.44
N GLU A 909 -41.56 75.17 16.93
CA GLU A 909 -42.45 76.28 17.16
C GLU A 909 -43.68 76.19 16.27
N LEU A 910 -44.81 75.93 16.89
CA LEU A 910 -46.13 75.91 16.26
C LEU A 910 -46.90 77.18 16.57
N THR A 911 -47.78 77.58 15.67
CA THR A 911 -48.62 78.72 15.84
C THR A 911 -50.06 78.29 15.83
N LEU A 912 -50.77 78.59 16.91
CA LEU A 912 -52.23 78.55 16.96
C LEU A 912 -52.80 79.90 16.45
N ARG A 913 -53.54 79.77 15.35
CA ARG A 913 -54.13 80.92 14.64
C ARG A 913 -55.64 80.81 14.59
N GLU A 914 -56.26 81.88 14.84
CA GLU A 914 -57.68 82.04 14.65
C GLU A 914 -58.00 82.59 13.26
N ILE A 915 -58.78 81.85 12.50
CA ILE A 915 -59.22 82.21 11.14
C ILE A 915 -60.55 83.03 11.19
N THR A 916 -61.43 82.62 12.07
CA THR A 916 -62.68 83.31 12.33
C THR A 916 -63.02 83.24 13.80
N ALA A 917 -63.30 84.33 14.39
CA ALA A 917 -63.76 84.49 15.78
C ALA A 917 -65.24 84.03 15.92
N PRO A 918 -65.67 83.55 17.10
CA PRO A 918 -67.09 83.42 17.41
C PRO A 918 -67.86 84.69 17.35
N ASP A 919 -69.14 84.62 17.07
CA ASP A 919 -70.02 85.84 17.08
C ASP A 919 -69.92 86.64 18.34
N GLY A 920 -69.53 87.97 18.24
CA GLY A 920 -69.38 88.87 19.36
C GLY A 920 -67.97 88.87 20.00
N TYR A 921 -66.98 88.34 19.30
CA TYR A 921 -65.56 88.30 19.73
C TYR A 921 -64.66 88.87 18.64
N GLU A 922 -63.54 89.40 19.01
CA GLU A 922 -62.45 89.82 18.11
C GLU A 922 -61.51 88.60 17.84
N ILE A 923 -60.97 88.59 16.61
CA ILE A 923 -59.97 87.60 16.28
C ILE A 923 -58.76 87.74 17.22
N ALA A 924 -58.39 86.71 17.90
CA ALA A 924 -57.23 86.69 18.78
C ALA A 924 -55.88 86.73 17.99
N GLU A 925 -54.90 87.37 18.62
CA GLU A 925 -53.53 87.30 18.12
C GLU A 925 -53.03 85.81 18.08
N ASP A 926 -52.17 85.54 17.12
CA ASP A 926 -51.54 84.24 17.03
C ASP A 926 -50.84 83.84 18.35
N VAL A 927 -51.06 82.61 18.82
CA VAL A 927 -50.39 82.03 19.98
C VAL A 927 -49.31 81.10 19.51
N THR A 928 -48.05 81.49 19.70
CA THR A 928 -46.96 80.54 19.41
C THR A 928 -46.76 79.63 20.63
N PHE A 929 -46.54 78.34 20.37
CA PHE A 929 -46.25 77.36 21.38
C PHE A 929 -45.30 76.32 20.84
N THR A 930 -44.60 75.59 21.71
CA THR A 930 -43.71 74.49 21.38
C THR A 930 -44.11 73.39 22.31
N LEU A 931 -44.38 72.22 21.68
CA LEU A 931 -44.63 70.99 22.46
C LEU A 931 -43.32 70.49 23.00
N LYS A 932 -43.29 70.17 24.29
CA LYS A 932 -42.14 69.51 24.94
C LYS A 932 -42.16 68.05 24.68
N ASP A 933 -40.99 67.49 24.70
CA ASP A 933 -40.81 66.01 24.67
C ASP A 933 -41.31 65.35 25.96
N THR A 934 -42.62 65.04 25.98
CA THR A 934 -43.28 64.41 27.13
C THR A 934 -44.58 63.76 26.71
N MET A 935 -44.87 62.60 27.33
CA MET A 935 -46.09 61.82 27.11
C MET A 935 -47.32 62.46 27.77
N GLU A 936 -47.11 63.51 28.60
CA GLU A 936 -48.20 64.20 29.27
C GLU A 936 -48.97 65.06 28.29
N VAL A 937 -50.29 65.18 28.52
CA VAL A 937 -51.15 66.10 27.75
C VAL A 937 -50.75 67.50 28.06
N GLN A 938 -50.19 68.20 27.08
CA GLN A 938 -49.80 69.56 27.19
C GLN A 938 -51.03 70.47 26.93
N LYS A 939 -51.03 71.69 27.41
CA LYS A 939 -52.19 72.61 27.30
C LYS A 939 -51.79 73.93 26.71
N VAL A 940 -52.53 74.33 25.73
CA VAL A 940 -52.39 75.63 25.07
C VAL A 940 -53.73 76.31 25.09
N GLU A 941 -53.69 77.57 25.45
CA GLU A 941 -54.92 78.29 25.58
C GLU A 941 -54.86 79.59 24.72
N MET A 942 -55.88 79.84 23.93
CA MET A 942 -56.07 81.02 23.19
C MET A 942 -57.35 81.80 23.72
N LYS A 943 -57.20 83.05 23.93
CA LYS A 943 -58.27 83.82 24.56
C LYS A 943 -58.80 84.97 23.66
N ASP A 944 -60.14 85.06 23.53
CA ASP A 944 -60.77 86.08 22.81
C ASP A 944 -61.34 87.21 23.72
N ALA A 945 -61.20 88.42 23.24
CA ALA A 945 -61.84 89.56 23.85
C ALA A 945 -63.21 89.81 23.18
N ARG A 946 -64.16 90.20 23.93
CA ARG A 946 -65.48 90.51 23.40
C ARG A 946 -65.39 91.80 22.65
N THR A 947 -66.05 91.92 21.46
CA THR A 947 -66.23 93.17 20.69
C THR A 947 -67.06 94.17 21.42
#